data_c7a6a6b76649052d4a4d07d748e51e8a
#
_entry.id   c7a6a6b76649052d4a4d07d748e51e8a
#
_cell.length_a   1.000
_cell.length_b   1.000
_cell.length_c   1.000
_cell.angle_alpha   90.00
_cell.angle_beta   90.00
_cell.angle_gamma   90.00
#
_symmetry.space_group_name_H-M   'P 1'
#
loop_
_entity.id
_entity.type
_entity.pdbx_description
1 polymer ?
#
loop_
_entity_poly.entity_id
_entity_poly.type
_entity_poly.pdbx_seq_one_letter_code
_entity_poly.pdbx_strand_id
1 'polypeptide(L)'
;MQKIDTSSVVELAESIKPNLQGEMKFDSLTKALYSTDASIYQIEPAGVIAPKSKEDVCLVIEAANKFNIPILSRGGGTSLAGQTVTPGIVIDFSKYMNNITHINQEENTVTTQPGIIIDQLNNSIKHLGVHFAPDPSTSNRATVGGAIGNNSCGSHSILWGKTVDNVISLQTILSDGSETNFGATDIKSLGKYNNGDNLKTNIYEWIKETNHSKSKYIIENYPKISRRVSGYNLDEITDANHLNLAGLLVGSEGTLVTVTEAKIKVVPTPKHKALAIAHFSSLYQSMEATVEIVNLEPSAVELVDKSILRPAKSNLGYSRLMNFVTGDPEAILIIEVNSNDELELNSKLSKITAKLKSTSLSYEVTEIIDPSEQAKVWAVRKAGLGLMMNVKGNSKPLPFVEDTAVDTSLLPQYVKRFDEIVKEHGTSAGYYGHASVGCLHIRPLINLNVQDGIDKMFSLSESISDLVLEFGGSLSGEHGDGIVRSSWNKKMFGADIYAIFKSLKTTFDPKALMNPGKIVDSYQMTENLRISPEIKINDISGHFSFSEEGGFSNAIEMCNGQGACRKLDGGMCPSYMATLDEEHSTRGRANALRALISNRIPWDSTNAKRIHEVLDLCLECKACKSECPSGVDMAKMKYEFLSKYYKQNRIPLRNKLFGNIAQLSKLGAFFAPISNWILGSDEFKSYLHSILGITKNRNLPLYATQTFNQWFKSREQIEDESLDKIVMFVDTFTNYNYPNIGKSATLLLEKLGYQIIIPKIKCCGKPFMSQGMTEKAISNANYNVEQLYQFVDNDIEILGLEPSCTLTLKEDYPDLIPNNPKAKALSEKIIQPESLIEQCISKLHDDNFTPPGNIFYQNHCHQKSFVGSAINKLMKIPNCQPIEVGTGCCGMAGSFGFEKEHYDISMKIGEINLLNQINSITSESKIVASGVSCRQQIGHLTNTRPQHLVEFLLNTFTEYTDLNQI
;
A
#
# COMPACT_ATOMS: atom_id res chain seq x y z
N MET A 1 2.23 -22.80 24.83
CA MET A 1 2.59 -23.64 23.64
C MET A 1 3.93 -24.31 23.81
N GLN A 2 4.11 -25.54 23.27
CA GLN A 2 5.41 -26.21 23.23
C GLN A 2 6.39 -25.38 22.40
N LYS A 3 7.60 -25.19 22.92
CA LYS A 3 8.69 -24.55 22.17
C LYS A 3 9.03 -25.44 20.98
N ILE A 4 8.95 -24.92 19.77
CA ILE A 4 9.29 -25.69 18.57
C ILE A 4 10.79 -26.02 18.62
N ASP A 5 11.11 -27.29 18.44
CA ASP A 5 12.49 -27.75 18.41
C ASP A 5 13.13 -27.39 17.08
N THR A 6 14.27 -26.71 17.15
CA THR A 6 15.00 -26.27 15.97
C THR A 6 15.50 -27.45 15.11
N SER A 7 15.81 -28.60 15.73
CA SER A 7 16.24 -29.78 14.97
C SER A 7 15.11 -30.33 14.12
N SER A 8 13.88 -30.38 14.64
CA SER A 8 12.69 -30.81 13.89
C SER A 8 12.39 -29.91 12.69
N VAL A 9 12.66 -28.60 12.82
CA VAL A 9 12.51 -27.63 11.70
C VAL A 9 13.56 -27.90 10.60
N VAL A 10 14.78 -28.20 10.98
CA VAL A 10 15.85 -28.54 10.01
C VAL A 10 15.53 -29.85 9.30
N GLU A 11 15.11 -30.88 10.05
CA GLU A 11 14.70 -32.16 9.47
C GLU A 11 13.50 -32.02 8.52
N LEU A 12 12.51 -31.22 8.87
CA LEU A 12 11.39 -30.88 7.98
C LEU A 12 11.93 -30.26 6.67
N ALA A 13 12.76 -29.22 6.78
CA ALA A 13 13.29 -28.51 5.62
C ALA A 13 14.10 -29.43 4.69
N GLU A 14 14.92 -30.30 5.24
CA GLU A 14 15.72 -31.28 4.49
C GLU A 14 14.82 -32.35 3.83
N SER A 15 13.74 -32.76 4.50
CA SER A 15 12.82 -33.79 3.96
C SER A 15 12.03 -33.30 2.77
N ILE A 16 11.61 -32.02 2.73
CA ILE A 16 10.81 -31.46 1.62
C ILE A 16 11.67 -30.94 0.47
N LYS A 17 12.90 -30.51 0.75
CA LYS A 17 13.79 -29.84 -0.22
C LYS A 17 13.92 -30.55 -1.57
N PRO A 18 14.05 -31.89 -1.65
CA PRO A 18 14.23 -32.60 -2.93
C PRO A 18 13.02 -32.53 -3.86
N ASN A 19 11.81 -32.39 -3.30
CA ASN A 19 10.54 -32.50 -4.04
C ASN A 19 9.77 -31.17 -4.11
N LEU A 20 10.17 -30.16 -3.34
CA LEU A 20 9.52 -28.85 -3.33
C LEU A 20 9.88 -28.09 -4.60
N GLN A 21 8.87 -27.68 -5.37
CA GLN A 21 9.02 -26.82 -6.54
C GLN A 21 9.04 -25.33 -6.16
N GLY A 22 8.43 -24.99 -5.02
CA GLY A 22 8.33 -23.67 -4.49
C GLY A 22 9.63 -23.17 -3.85
N GLU A 23 9.52 -22.07 -3.13
CA GLU A 23 10.63 -21.48 -2.38
C GLU A 23 10.50 -21.79 -0.89
N MET A 24 11.64 -21.96 -0.23
CA MET A 24 11.70 -22.04 1.23
C MET A 24 12.79 -21.11 1.77
N LYS A 25 12.48 -20.37 2.84
CA LYS A 25 13.37 -19.39 3.47
C LYS A 25 13.31 -19.55 4.99
N PHE A 26 14.48 -19.79 5.60
CA PHE A 26 14.62 -20.04 7.05
C PHE A 26 15.61 -19.07 7.71
N ASP A 27 16.10 -18.06 6.98
CA ASP A 27 16.99 -17.05 7.52
C ASP A 27 16.27 -16.14 8.52
N SER A 28 17.03 -15.56 9.47
CA SER A 28 16.52 -14.72 10.55
C SER A 28 15.75 -13.50 10.04
N LEU A 29 16.21 -12.92 8.93
CA LEU A 29 15.52 -11.74 8.37
C LEU A 29 14.15 -12.12 7.78
N THR A 30 14.06 -13.17 6.99
CA THR A 30 12.78 -13.65 6.46
C THR A 30 11.80 -13.97 7.60
N LYS A 31 12.24 -14.62 8.67
CA LYS A 31 11.41 -14.86 9.86
C LYS A 31 10.90 -13.54 10.47
N ALA A 32 11.79 -12.55 10.61
CA ALA A 32 11.38 -11.22 11.09
C ALA A 32 10.36 -10.52 10.19
N LEU A 33 10.50 -10.63 8.85
CA LEU A 33 9.56 -10.04 7.90
C LEU A 33 8.16 -10.64 8.02
N TYR A 34 8.05 -11.93 8.31
CA TYR A 34 6.78 -12.65 8.43
C TYR A 34 6.28 -12.77 9.87
N SER A 35 7.00 -12.21 10.84
CA SER A 35 6.62 -12.22 12.26
C SER A 35 5.44 -11.31 12.58
N THR A 36 5.03 -10.43 11.68
CA THR A 36 3.95 -9.45 11.88
C THR A 36 2.91 -9.52 10.77
N ASP A 37 1.73 -9.03 11.07
CA ASP A 37 0.68 -8.66 10.13
C ASP A 37 0.24 -7.20 10.37
N ALA A 38 -1.00 -6.84 10.08
CA ALA A 38 -1.52 -5.50 10.35
C ALA A 38 -2.04 -5.33 11.79
N SER A 39 -1.92 -6.35 12.64
CA SER A 39 -2.32 -6.32 14.03
C SER A 39 -1.25 -5.73 14.95
N ILE A 40 -1.56 -5.71 16.23
CA ILE A 40 -0.64 -5.31 17.29
C ILE A 40 0.32 -6.42 17.72
N TYR A 41 0.26 -7.62 17.12
CA TYR A 41 1.00 -8.81 17.52
C TYR A 41 2.26 -9.05 16.70
N GLN A 42 3.21 -9.76 17.32
CA GLN A 42 4.43 -10.23 16.67
C GLN A 42 4.84 -11.59 17.21
N ILE A 43 4.84 -12.62 16.36
CA ILE A 43 5.32 -13.97 16.65
C ILE A 43 6.27 -14.39 15.52
N GLU A 44 7.51 -14.70 15.84
CA GLU A 44 8.49 -15.12 14.85
C GLU A 44 8.22 -16.55 14.36
N PRO A 45 8.06 -16.79 13.05
CA PRO A 45 7.84 -18.12 12.50
C PRO A 45 9.12 -18.95 12.47
N ALA A 46 8.97 -20.27 12.46
CA ALA A 46 10.09 -21.19 12.28
C ALA A 46 10.69 -21.10 10.88
N GLY A 47 9.88 -20.79 9.86
CA GLY A 47 10.28 -20.60 8.47
C GLY A 47 9.13 -20.18 7.58
N VAL A 48 9.43 -19.90 6.33
CA VAL A 48 8.47 -19.47 5.31
C VAL A 48 8.62 -20.32 4.05
N ILE A 49 7.52 -20.82 3.52
CA ILE A 49 7.47 -21.58 2.27
C ILE A 49 6.45 -20.92 1.34
N ALA A 50 6.86 -20.66 0.09
CA ALA A 50 5.99 -20.16 -0.97
C ALA A 50 5.76 -21.29 -1.98
N PRO A 51 4.62 -22.01 -1.91
CA PRO A 51 4.33 -23.15 -2.78
C PRO A 51 4.00 -22.68 -4.18
N LYS A 52 4.36 -23.48 -5.19
CA LYS A 52 3.97 -23.29 -6.58
C LYS A 52 2.77 -24.13 -7.00
N SER A 53 2.51 -25.18 -6.28
CA SER A 53 1.46 -26.13 -6.61
C SER A 53 0.77 -26.68 -5.36
N LYS A 54 -0.33 -27.38 -5.58
CA LYS A 54 -1.05 -28.11 -4.53
C LYS A 54 -0.18 -29.21 -3.94
N GLU A 55 0.61 -29.87 -4.74
CA GLU A 55 1.53 -30.93 -4.34
C GLU A 55 2.60 -30.40 -3.37
N ASP A 56 3.11 -29.20 -3.58
CA ASP A 56 3.99 -28.51 -2.63
C ASP A 56 3.31 -28.32 -1.28
N VAL A 57 2.03 -27.93 -1.28
CA VAL A 57 1.24 -27.73 -0.04
C VAL A 57 1.02 -29.04 0.70
N CYS A 58 0.66 -30.13 -0.02
CA CYS A 58 0.54 -31.47 0.56
C CYS A 58 1.84 -31.88 1.23
N LEU A 59 2.94 -31.78 0.49
CA LEU A 59 4.29 -32.13 0.96
C LEU A 59 4.65 -31.40 2.28
N VAL A 60 4.36 -30.11 2.34
CA VAL A 60 4.64 -29.30 3.54
C VAL A 60 3.78 -29.72 4.71
N ILE A 61 2.48 -29.97 4.51
CA ILE A 61 1.55 -30.37 5.58
C ILE A 61 1.88 -31.77 6.09
N GLU A 62 2.15 -32.74 5.22
CA GLU A 62 2.57 -34.09 5.61
C GLU A 62 3.87 -34.05 6.45
N ALA A 63 4.85 -33.26 6.02
CA ALA A 63 6.07 -33.08 6.79
C ALA A 63 5.82 -32.40 8.14
N ALA A 64 4.99 -31.34 8.17
CA ALA A 64 4.60 -30.65 9.40
C ALA A 64 3.89 -31.60 10.38
N ASN A 65 2.99 -32.47 9.87
CA ASN A 65 2.33 -33.51 10.64
C ASN A 65 3.32 -34.52 11.20
N LYS A 66 4.28 -34.97 10.38
CA LYS A 66 5.31 -35.94 10.79
C LYS A 66 6.21 -35.38 11.89
N PHE A 67 6.65 -34.13 11.78
CA PHE A 67 7.58 -33.50 12.71
C PHE A 67 6.87 -32.71 13.83
N ASN A 68 5.55 -32.73 13.88
CA ASN A 68 4.71 -32.02 14.85
C ASN A 68 5.00 -30.50 14.91
N ILE A 69 5.10 -29.86 13.74
CA ILE A 69 5.36 -28.43 13.59
C ILE A 69 4.08 -27.71 13.15
N PRO A 70 3.61 -26.67 13.85
CA PRO A 70 2.46 -25.91 13.42
C PRO A 70 2.67 -25.24 12.06
N ILE A 71 1.57 -25.06 11.33
CA ILE A 71 1.54 -24.35 10.05
C ILE A 71 0.51 -23.23 10.06
N LEU A 72 0.74 -22.26 9.19
CA LEU A 72 -0.15 -21.13 8.97
C LEU A 72 -0.26 -20.85 7.47
N SER A 73 -1.46 -20.94 6.93
CA SER A 73 -1.79 -20.43 5.58
C SER A 73 -1.86 -18.91 5.58
N ARG A 74 -1.07 -18.24 4.73
CA ARG A 74 -0.99 -16.78 4.67
C ARG A 74 -1.22 -16.25 3.26
N GLY A 75 -2.07 -15.24 3.14
CA GLY A 75 -2.28 -14.44 1.94
C GLY A 75 -1.56 -13.10 2.02
N GLY A 76 -2.29 -11.99 1.91
CA GLY A 76 -1.73 -10.63 1.96
C GLY A 76 -1.13 -10.17 3.29
N GLY A 77 -1.39 -10.87 4.40
CA GLY A 77 -0.97 -10.47 5.74
C GLY A 77 -1.57 -9.12 6.15
N THR A 78 -2.83 -8.90 5.80
CA THR A 78 -3.59 -7.66 6.08
C THR A 78 -4.48 -7.77 7.31
N SER A 79 -4.46 -8.89 8.01
CA SER A 79 -5.23 -9.19 9.20
C SER A 79 -4.95 -8.21 10.34
N LEU A 80 -6.02 -7.72 10.98
CA LEU A 80 -5.96 -6.73 12.06
C LEU A 80 -6.01 -7.35 13.45
N ALA A 81 -6.34 -8.64 13.55
CA ALA A 81 -6.56 -9.33 14.83
C ALA A 81 -5.49 -10.37 15.18
N GLY A 82 -4.44 -10.55 14.35
CA GLY A 82 -3.34 -11.47 14.60
C GLY A 82 -3.58 -12.90 14.11
N GLN A 83 -4.43 -13.08 13.10
CA GLN A 83 -4.64 -14.40 12.48
C GLN A 83 -3.40 -14.95 11.81
N THR A 84 -2.58 -14.06 11.22
CA THR A 84 -1.49 -14.45 10.31
C THR A 84 -0.10 -14.32 10.93
N VAL A 85 0.01 -14.55 12.24
CA VAL A 85 1.26 -14.71 13.00
C VAL A 85 1.29 -16.05 13.71
N THR A 86 2.43 -16.77 13.65
CA THR A 86 2.58 -18.14 14.18
C THR A 86 4.04 -18.42 14.55
N PRO A 87 4.32 -19.26 15.52
CA PRO A 87 5.66 -19.79 15.74
C PRO A 87 6.04 -20.90 14.74
N GLY A 88 5.07 -21.45 13.99
CA GLY A 88 5.25 -22.55 13.03
C GLY A 88 5.76 -22.12 11.66
N ILE A 89 5.50 -22.94 10.64
CA ILE A 89 5.84 -22.66 9.24
C ILE A 89 4.73 -21.81 8.62
N VAL A 90 5.10 -20.70 8.00
CA VAL A 90 4.18 -19.90 7.17
C VAL A 90 4.17 -20.43 5.75
N ILE A 91 2.99 -20.75 5.22
CA ILE A 91 2.76 -21.10 3.81
C ILE A 91 2.20 -19.85 3.13
N ASP A 92 3.01 -19.14 2.34
CA ASP A 92 2.62 -17.91 1.64
C ASP A 92 2.12 -18.24 0.22
N PHE A 93 0.81 -18.12 0.03
CA PHE A 93 0.15 -18.38 -1.25
C PHE A 93 0.26 -17.21 -2.25
N SER A 94 0.58 -16.02 -1.79
CA SER A 94 0.42 -14.78 -2.58
C SER A 94 1.39 -14.68 -3.76
N LYS A 95 2.54 -15.40 -3.71
CA LYS A 95 3.61 -15.26 -4.72
C LYS A 95 3.34 -16.06 -6.00
N TYR A 96 2.86 -17.30 -5.89
CA TYR A 96 2.76 -18.23 -7.01
C TYR A 96 1.36 -18.81 -7.22
N MET A 97 0.62 -19.13 -6.16
CA MET A 97 -0.71 -19.72 -6.27
C MET A 97 -1.81 -18.64 -6.32
N ASN A 98 -1.79 -17.83 -7.39
CA ASN A 98 -2.62 -16.63 -7.54
C ASN A 98 -3.32 -16.53 -8.90
N ASN A 99 -3.68 -17.67 -9.50
CA ASN A 99 -4.31 -17.74 -10.81
C ASN A 99 -5.81 -18.03 -10.71
N ILE A 100 -6.55 -17.61 -11.76
CA ILE A 100 -7.89 -18.11 -12.06
C ILE A 100 -7.69 -19.43 -12.82
N THR A 101 -8.31 -20.52 -12.36
CA THR A 101 -8.19 -21.83 -12.96
C THR A 101 -9.37 -22.17 -13.86
N HIS A 102 -10.57 -21.64 -13.56
CA HIS A 102 -11.76 -21.88 -14.40
C HIS A 102 -12.77 -20.73 -14.27
N ILE A 103 -13.46 -20.40 -15.36
CA ILE A 103 -14.57 -19.44 -15.40
C ILE A 103 -15.77 -20.15 -16.03
N ASN A 104 -16.89 -20.18 -15.33
CA ASN A 104 -18.17 -20.67 -15.84
C ASN A 104 -19.19 -19.53 -15.88
N GLN A 105 -19.46 -19.01 -17.08
CA GLN A 105 -20.37 -17.87 -17.28
C GLN A 105 -21.84 -18.28 -17.10
N GLU A 106 -22.20 -19.51 -17.41
CA GLU A 106 -23.60 -19.99 -17.29
C GLU A 106 -24.00 -20.08 -15.83
N GLU A 107 -23.10 -20.53 -14.96
CA GLU A 107 -23.34 -20.61 -13.51
C GLU A 107 -23.00 -19.34 -12.76
N ASN A 108 -22.41 -18.34 -13.41
CA ASN A 108 -21.82 -17.16 -12.78
C ASN A 108 -20.83 -17.53 -11.66
N THR A 109 -19.87 -18.42 -11.98
CA THR A 109 -18.88 -18.90 -11.02
C THR A 109 -17.46 -18.77 -11.56
N VAL A 110 -16.53 -18.56 -10.65
CA VAL A 110 -15.08 -18.56 -10.94
C VAL A 110 -14.40 -19.51 -9.95
N THR A 111 -13.47 -20.31 -10.47
CA THR A 111 -12.59 -21.13 -9.63
C THR A 111 -11.20 -20.51 -9.63
N THR A 112 -10.63 -20.33 -8.45
CA THR A 112 -9.38 -19.59 -8.30
C THR A 112 -8.51 -20.15 -7.19
N GLN A 113 -7.20 -19.96 -7.33
CA GLN A 113 -6.23 -20.24 -6.28
C GLN A 113 -6.30 -19.20 -5.15
N PRO A 114 -5.95 -19.57 -3.91
CA PRO A 114 -6.18 -18.72 -2.73
C PRO A 114 -5.34 -17.44 -2.68
N GLY A 115 -4.22 -17.39 -3.38
CA GLY A 115 -3.29 -16.26 -3.38
C GLY A 115 -3.68 -15.10 -4.31
N ILE A 116 -4.71 -15.25 -5.15
CA ILE A 116 -5.13 -14.17 -6.04
C ILE A 116 -5.67 -12.98 -5.24
N ILE A 117 -5.25 -11.78 -5.61
CA ILE A 117 -5.76 -10.52 -5.02
C ILE A 117 -7.17 -10.27 -5.54
N ILE A 118 -8.08 -9.83 -4.67
CA ILE A 118 -9.51 -9.63 -5.02
C ILE A 118 -9.66 -8.65 -6.19
N ASP A 119 -8.98 -7.51 -6.19
CA ASP A 119 -9.06 -6.55 -7.29
C ASP A 119 -8.43 -7.11 -8.59
N GLN A 120 -7.40 -7.97 -8.49
CA GLN A 120 -6.83 -8.65 -9.65
C GLN A 120 -7.84 -9.63 -10.26
N LEU A 121 -8.52 -10.42 -9.43
CA LEU A 121 -9.62 -11.27 -9.86
C LEU A 121 -10.69 -10.45 -10.58
N ASN A 122 -11.20 -9.40 -9.93
CA ASN A 122 -12.26 -8.56 -10.47
C ASN A 122 -11.87 -7.86 -11.78
N ASN A 123 -10.62 -7.38 -11.88
CA ASN A 123 -10.12 -6.81 -13.13
C ASN A 123 -10.04 -7.84 -14.26
N SER A 124 -9.69 -9.08 -13.95
CA SER A 124 -9.59 -10.17 -14.94
C SER A 124 -10.95 -10.58 -15.52
N ILE A 125 -12.03 -10.49 -14.71
CA ILE A 125 -13.39 -10.87 -15.15
C ILE A 125 -14.29 -9.67 -15.50
N LYS A 126 -13.79 -8.44 -15.37
CA LYS A 126 -14.56 -7.20 -15.64
C LYS A 126 -15.21 -7.17 -17.02
N HIS A 127 -14.53 -7.73 -18.03
CA HIS A 127 -15.05 -7.80 -19.40
C HIS A 127 -16.32 -8.65 -19.55
N LEU A 128 -16.63 -9.49 -18.54
CA LEU A 128 -17.85 -10.30 -18.47
C LEU A 128 -19.02 -9.56 -17.80
N GLY A 129 -18.79 -8.34 -17.31
CA GLY A 129 -19.80 -7.53 -16.61
C GLY A 129 -20.14 -8.07 -15.20
N VAL A 130 -19.25 -8.86 -14.58
CA VAL A 130 -19.43 -9.46 -13.26
C VAL A 130 -18.25 -9.16 -12.34
N HIS A 131 -18.44 -9.34 -11.03
CA HIS A 131 -17.39 -9.22 -10.03
C HIS A 131 -17.63 -10.15 -8.85
N PHE A 132 -16.58 -10.46 -8.11
CA PHE A 132 -16.66 -11.09 -6.79
C PHE A 132 -17.11 -10.05 -5.78
N ALA A 133 -18.22 -10.33 -5.13
CA ALA A 133 -18.99 -9.34 -4.36
C ALA A 133 -18.33 -8.84 -3.06
N PRO A 134 -17.66 -9.66 -2.25
CA PRO A 134 -16.96 -9.17 -1.06
C PRO A 134 -15.89 -8.11 -1.41
N ASP A 135 -16.04 -6.90 -0.84
CA ASP A 135 -15.25 -5.73 -1.18
C ASP A 135 -14.55 -5.09 0.04
N PRO A 136 -13.73 -5.84 0.78
CA PRO A 136 -13.00 -5.27 1.91
C PRO A 136 -12.15 -4.08 1.47
N SER A 137 -11.93 -3.11 2.35
CA SER A 137 -11.12 -1.91 2.04
C SER A 137 -9.69 -2.24 1.58
N THR A 138 -9.25 -3.46 1.83
CA THR A 138 -7.96 -4.01 1.43
C THR A 138 -8.00 -4.80 0.12
N SER A 139 -9.10 -4.79 -0.64
CA SER A 139 -9.32 -5.62 -1.85
C SER A 139 -8.18 -5.56 -2.87
N ASN A 140 -7.45 -4.44 -2.94
CA ASN A 140 -6.30 -4.28 -3.85
C ASN A 140 -5.01 -5.01 -3.41
N ARG A 141 -5.04 -5.72 -2.26
CA ARG A 141 -3.88 -6.46 -1.72
C ARG A 141 -4.27 -7.67 -0.85
N ALA A 142 -5.51 -7.75 -0.41
CA ALA A 142 -6.07 -8.94 0.25
C ALA A 142 -6.34 -10.02 -0.79
N THR A 143 -6.10 -11.27 -0.40
CA THR A 143 -6.30 -12.42 -1.28
C THR A 143 -7.65 -13.08 -1.05
N VAL A 144 -8.15 -13.80 -2.05
CA VAL A 144 -9.39 -14.58 -1.94
C VAL A 144 -9.30 -15.59 -0.79
N GLY A 145 -8.17 -16.31 -0.65
CA GLY A 145 -7.97 -17.23 0.48
C GLY A 145 -7.96 -16.52 1.83
N GLY A 146 -7.44 -15.28 1.90
CA GLY A 146 -7.51 -14.46 3.11
C GLY A 146 -8.95 -14.03 3.45
N ALA A 147 -9.74 -13.65 2.44
CA ALA A 147 -11.14 -13.33 2.60
C ALA A 147 -11.96 -14.55 3.07
N ILE A 148 -11.66 -15.74 2.53
CA ILE A 148 -12.26 -17.02 3.00
C ILE A 148 -11.88 -17.30 4.46
N GLY A 149 -10.60 -17.15 4.82
CA GLY A 149 -10.11 -17.39 6.17
C GLY A 149 -10.78 -16.52 7.23
N ASN A 150 -11.07 -15.25 6.93
CA ASN A 150 -11.69 -14.31 7.86
C ASN A 150 -13.20 -14.15 7.69
N ASN A 151 -13.82 -14.77 6.68
CA ASN A 151 -15.20 -14.47 6.27
C ASN A 151 -15.40 -12.96 6.01
N SER A 152 -14.45 -12.36 5.30
CA SER A 152 -14.42 -10.93 5.05
C SER A 152 -15.63 -10.45 4.26
N CYS A 153 -15.95 -9.18 4.41
CA CYS A 153 -16.96 -8.47 3.62
C CYS A 153 -16.52 -7.03 3.43
N GLY A 154 -17.42 -6.12 3.17
CA GLY A 154 -17.08 -4.71 2.96
C GLY A 154 -18.31 -3.83 2.91
N SER A 155 -18.17 -2.68 2.26
CA SER A 155 -19.18 -1.62 2.22
C SER A 155 -20.51 -2.06 1.62
N HIS A 156 -20.47 -2.98 0.65
CA HIS A 156 -21.66 -3.46 -0.06
C HIS A 156 -22.25 -4.75 0.50
N SER A 157 -21.85 -5.16 1.70
CA SER A 157 -22.37 -6.37 2.35
C SER A 157 -23.85 -6.32 2.69
N ILE A 158 -24.46 -5.14 2.76
CA ILE A 158 -25.93 -4.97 2.88
C ILE A 158 -26.66 -5.57 1.67
N LEU A 159 -26.03 -5.59 0.48
CA LEU A 159 -26.60 -6.15 -0.75
C LEU A 159 -26.15 -7.60 -0.99
N TRP A 160 -24.87 -7.88 -0.77
CA TRP A 160 -24.26 -9.10 -1.29
C TRP A 160 -23.70 -10.02 -0.20
N GLY A 161 -23.95 -9.69 1.08
CA GLY A 161 -23.52 -10.51 2.22
C GLY A 161 -22.00 -10.51 2.44
N LYS A 162 -21.55 -11.59 3.04
CA LYS A 162 -20.17 -11.87 3.42
C LYS A 162 -19.51 -12.86 2.44
N THR A 163 -18.27 -13.22 2.67
CA THR A 163 -17.58 -14.22 1.85
C THR A 163 -18.28 -15.57 1.89
N VAL A 164 -18.84 -16.01 3.03
CA VAL A 164 -19.58 -17.27 3.17
C VAL A 164 -20.76 -17.36 2.21
N ASP A 165 -21.44 -16.26 1.94
CA ASP A 165 -22.58 -16.19 1.03
C ASP A 165 -22.18 -16.32 -0.45
N ASN A 166 -20.88 -16.22 -0.74
CA ASN A 166 -20.31 -16.20 -2.09
C ASN A 166 -19.32 -17.35 -2.36
N VAL A 167 -19.12 -18.29 -1.43
CA VAL A 167 -18.29 -19.49 -1.60
C VAL A 167 -19.19 -20.70 -1.87
N ILE A 168 -18.89 -21.44 -2.95
CA ILE A 168 -19.65 -22.62 -3.38
C ILE A 168 -18.97 -23.91 -2.92
N SER A 169 -17.65 -24.02 -3.16
CA SER A 169 -16.88 -25.17 -2.72
C SER A 169 -15.41 -24.85 -2.56
N LEU A 170 -14.72 -25.60 -1.72
CA LEU A 170 -13.32 -25.44 -1.37
C LEU A 170 -12.56 -26.75 -1.58
N GLN A 171 -11.52 -26.73 -2.42
CA GLN A 171 -10.51 -27.76 -2.43
C GLN A 171 -9.54 -27.51 -1.28
N THR A 172 -9.35 -28.49 -0.43
CA THR A 172 -8.62 -28.33 0.82
C THR A 172 -7.66 -29.48 1.06
N ILE A 173 -6.63 -29.20 1.88
CA ILE A 173 -5.75 -30.21 2.46
C ILE A 173 -5.98 -30.20 3.96
N LEU A 174 -6.26 -31.40 4.51
CA LEU A 174 -6.48 -31.64 5.93
C LEU A 174 -5.15 -31.65 6.70
N SER A 175 -5.23 -31.71 8.03
CA SER A 175 -4.05 -31.69 8.91
C SER A 175 -3.14 -32.94 8.78
N ASP A 176 -3.62 -34.02 8.19
CA ASP A 176 -2.86 -35.24 7.88
C ASP A 176 -2.25 -35.28 6.47
N GLY A 177 -2.47 -34.21 5.65
CA GLY A 177 -2.02 -34.11 4.26
C GLY A 177 -3.04 -34.65 3.24
N SER A 178 -4.15 -35.24 3.66
CA SER A 178 -5.17 -35.77 2.74
C SER A 178 -5.99 -34.65 2.09
N GLU A 179 -6.36 -34.87 0.81
CA GLU A 179 -7.16 -33.94 0.03
C GLU A 179 -8.66 -34.17 0.22
N THR A 180 -9.41 -33.08 0.30
CA THR A 180 -10.86 -33.16 0.39
C THR A 180 -11.52 -31.92 -0.25
N ASN A 181 -12.64 -32.14 -0.95
CA ASN A 181 -13.48 -31.05 -1.44
C ASN A 181 -14.71 -30.90 -0.53
N PHE A 182 -14.91 -29.68 -0.02
CA PHE A 182 -16.09 -29.33 0.78
C PHE A 182 -16.99 -28.37 0.01
N GLY A 183 -18.29 -28.68 -0.03
CA GLY A 183 -19.32 -27.87 -0.68
C GLY A 183 -20.70 -28.19 -0.11
N ALA A 184 -21.75 -27.79 -0.82
CA ALA A 184 -23.12 -28.20 -0.47
C ALA A 184 -23.24 -29.72 -0.50
N THR A 185 -23.73 -30.30 0.61
CA THR A 185 -23.74 -31.74 0.81
C THR A 185 -25.08 -32.19 1.40
N ASP A 186 -25.71 -33.19 0.75
CA ASP A 186 -26.89 -33.83 1.31
C ASP A 186 -26.46 -34.70 2.50
N ILE A 187 -27.17 -34.59 3.62
CA ILE A 187 -26.87 -35.30 4.86
C ILE A 187 -26.92 -36.84 4.68
N LYS A 188 -27.77 -37.33 3.76
CA LYS A 188 -27.85 -38.75 3.41
C LYS A 188 -26.62 -39.26 2.69
N SER A 189 -25.89 -38.38 2.02
CA SER A 189 -24.66 -38.72 1.31
C SER A 189 -23.45 -38.86 2.24
N LEU A 190 -23.50 -38.31 3.46
CA LEU A 190 -22.39 -38.39 4.41
C LEU A 190 -22.04 -39.85 4.78
N GLY A 191 -23.04 -40.75 4.82
CA GLY A 191 -22.79 -42.17 5.07
C GLY A 191 -21.95 -42.90 4.01
N LYS A 192 -21.78 -42.32 2.80
CA LYS A 192 -20.96 -42.92 1.73
C LYS A 192 -19.45 -42.73 1.98
N TYR A 193 -19.07 -41.82 2.87
CA TYR A 193 -17.68 -41.53 3.21
C TYR A 193 -17.12 -42.39 4.33
N ASN A 194 -17.90 -43.37 4.81
CA ASN A 194 -17.56 -44.26 5.95
C ASN A 194 -16.67 -45.44 5.47
N ASN A 195 -15.48 -45.13 4.92
CA ASN A 195 -14.56 -46.09 4.33
C ASN A 195 -13.26 -46.23 5.14
N GLY A 196 -13.34 -46.52 6.42
CA GLY A 196 -12.19 -46.80 7.28
C GLY A 196 -11.94 -45.71 8.34
N ASP A 197 -11.04 -46.02 9.26
CA ASP A 197 -10.62 -45.14 10.34
C ASP A 197 -9.59 -44.12 9.80
N ASN A 198 -10.07 -42.99 9.21
CA ASN A 198 -9.25 -41.91 8.71
C ASN A 198 -9.85 -40.55 9.11
N LEU A 199 -9.04 -39.51 9.03
CA LEU A 199 -9.43 -38.16 9.45
C LEU A 199 -10.70 -37.66 8.75
N LYS A 200 -10.82 -37.92 7.47
CA LYS A 200 -11.98 -37.52 6.66
C LYS A 200 -13.27 -38.17 7.14
N THR A 201 -13.24 -39.46 7.43
CA THR A 201 -14.40 -40.21 8.01
C THR A 201 -14.82 -39.60 9.33
N ASN A 202 -13.87 -39.38 10.23
CA ASN A 202 -14.14 -38.81 11.57
C ASN A 202 -14.77 -37.41 11.46
N ILE A 203 -14.34 -36.60 10.50
CA ILE A 203 -14.93 -35.26 10.24
C ILE A 203 -16.40 -35.39 9.82
N TYR A 204 -16.72 -36.27 8.87
CA TYR A 204 -18.09 -36.40 8.39
C TYR A 204 -19.01 -37.03 9.44
N GLU A 205 -18.51 -37.98 10.26
CA GLU A 205 -19.25 -38.53 11.40
C GLU A 205 -19.55 -37.47 12.43
N TRP A 206 -18.55 -36.66 12.81
CA TRP A 206 -18.75 -35.55 13.74
C TRP A 206 -19.78 -34.53 13.24
N ILE A 207 -19.74 -34.18 11.96
CA ILE A 207 -20.72 -33.27 11.35
C ILE A 207 -22.12 -33.85 11.44
N LYS A 208 -22.30 -35.13 11.10
CA LYS A 208 -23.56 -35.80 11.12
C LYS A 208 -24.14 -35.88 12.54
N GLU A 209 -23.33 -36.24 13.52
CA GLU A 209 -23.74 -36.33 14.92
C GLU A 209 -24.10 -34.97 15.49
N THR A 210 -23.28 -33.93 15.21
CA THR A 210 -23.51 -32.55 15.64
C THR A 210 -24.78 -31.99 15.04
N ASN A 211 -25.00 -32.18 13.75
CA ASN A 211 -26.25 -31.80 13.09
C ASN A 211 -27.45 -32.48 13.79
N HIS A 212 -27.42 -33.80 14.01
CA HIS A 212 -28.51 -34.52 14.61
C HIS A 212 -28.79 -34.09 16.05
N SER A 213 -27.76 -33.89 16.86
CA SER A 213 -27.91 -33.71 18.32
C SER A 213 -27.88 -32.27 18.80
N LYS A 214 -27.33 -31.34 18.02
CA LYS A 214 -27.01 -29.96 18.49
C LYS A 214 -27.62 -28.84 17.63
N SER A 215 -28.22 -29.12 16.47
CA SER A 215 -28.73 -28.09 15.55
C SER A 215 -29.65 -27.08 16.20
N LYS A 216 -30.66 -27.60 16.97
CA LYS A 216 -31.59 -26.69 17.66
C LYS A 216 -30.88 -25.79 18.65
N TYR A 217 -29.97 -26.33 19.45
CA TYR A 217 -29.21 -25.57 20.44
C TYR A 217 -28.32 -24.51 19.78
N ILE A 218 -27.65 -24.84 18.68
CA ILE A 218 -26.83 -23.93 17.91
C ILE A 218 -27.71 -22.78 17.40
N ILE A 219 -28.83 -23.08 16.74
CA ILE A 219 -29.73 -22.05 16.20
C ILE A 219 -30.21 -21.09 17.29
N GLU A 220 -30.56 -21.59 18.46
CA GLU A 220 -31.10 -20.79 19.57
C GLU A 220 -30.05 -19.86 20.20
N ASN A 221 -28.78 -20.26 20.23
CA ASN A 221 -27.72 -19.56 20.97
C ASN A 221 -26.76 -18.73 20.10
N TYR A 222 -26.90 -18.75 18.77
CA TYR A 222 -26.11 -17.88 17.91
C TYR A 222 -26.68 -16.46 17.86
N PRO A 223 -25.84 -15.42 17.81
CA PRO A 223 -26.27 -14.03 17.61
C PRO A 223 -27.12 -13.88 16.35
N LYS A 224 -28.22 -13.11 16.45
CA LYS A 224 -29.23 -12.95 15.40
C LYS A 224 -28.97 -11.72 14.48
N ILE A 225 -27.73 -11.37 14.28
CA ILE A 225 -27.32 -10.26 13.42
C ILE A 225 -26.61 -10.76 12.16
N SER A 226 -26.73 -10.02 11.07
CA SER A 226 -26.12 -10.37 9.78
C SER A 226 -24.59 -10.28 9.81
N ARG A 227 -24.05 -9.32 10.55
CA ARG A 227 -22.61 -9.05 10.68
C ARG A 227 -22.03 -9.80 11.86
N ARG A 228 -21.78 -11.08 11.69
CA ARG A 228 -21.10 -11.96 12.64
C ARG A 228 -20.09 -12.81 11.91
N VAL A 229 -18.83 -12.74 12.33
CA VAL A 229 -17.74 -13.59 11.83
C VAL A 229 -16.91 -14.19 12.97
N SER A 230 -17.26 -13.93 14.24
CA SER A 230 -16.62 -14.56 15.39
C SER A 230 -16.97 -16.05 15.48
N GLY A 231 -16.03 -16.86 15.96
CA GLY A 231 -16.17 -18.30 16.14
C GLY A 231 -16.20 -19.07 14.81
N TYR A 232 -16.64 -20.33 14.85
CA TYR A 232 -16.87 -21.13 13.66
C TYR A 232 -18.33 -21.01 13.20
N ASN A 233 -18.61 -21.15 11.92
CA ASN A 233 -19.94 -21.08 11.34
C ASN A 233 -20.72 -22.39 11.53
N LEU A 234 -21.01 -22.79 12.78
CA LEU A 234 -21.77 -24.00 13.05
C LEU A 234 -23.22 -23.96 12.52
N ASP A 235 -23.77 -22.77 12.35
CA ASP A 235 -25.09 -22.54 11.75
C ASP A 235 -25.20 -23.06 10.29
N GLU A 236 -24.09 -23.13 9.56
CA GLU A 236 -24.02 -23.67 8.19
C GLU A 236 -24.28 -25.22 8.13
N ILE A 237 -24.22 -25.87 9.25
CA ILE A 237 -24.50 -27.34 9.35
C ILE A 237 -25.74 -27.69 10.18
N THR A 238 -26.66 -26.74 10.36
CA THR A 238 -27.88 -26.96 11.17
C THR A 238 -29.10 -27.35 10.34
N ASP A 239 -29.08 -27.23 9.02
CA ASP A 239 -30.19 -27.63 8.16
C ASP A 239 -30.37 -29.17 8.18
N ALA A 240 -31.64 -29.62 8.21
CA ALA A 240 -31.96 -31.03 8.33
C ALA A 240 -31.66 -31.89 7.07
N ASN A 241 -31.51 -31.25 5.91
CA ASN A 241 -31.35 -31.93 4.62
C ASN A 241 -30.08 -31.57 3.90
N HIS A 242 -29.70 -30.26 3.94
CA HIS A 242 -28.60 -29.70 3.14
C HIS A 242 -27.63 -28.97 4.04
N LEU A 243 -26.38 -29.41 4.02
CA LEU A 243 -25.31 -28.83 4.79
C LEU A 243 -24.40 -28.02 3.86
N ASN A 244 -23.99 -26.82 4.29
CA ASN A 244 -22.99 -26.06 3.57
C ASN A 244 -21.62 -26.27 4.23
N LEU A 245 -20.92 -27.32 3.85
CA LEU A 245 -19.63 -27.66 4.43
C LEU A 245 -18.53 -26.68 4.06
N ALA A 246 -18.63 -26.01 2.91
CA ALA A 246 -17.73 -24.91 2.58
C ALA A 246 -17.97 -23.72 3.52
N GLY A 247 -19.23 -23.40 3.82
CA GLY A 247 -19.62 -22.34 4.75
C GLY A 247 -19.08 -22.56 6.17
N LEU A 248 -19.08 -23.81 6.66
CA LEU A 248 -18.49 -24.18 7.94
C LEU A 248 -16.99 -23.79 8.01
N LEU A 249 -16.26 -23.90 6.88
CA LEU A 249 -14.82 -23.64 6.81
C LEU A 249 -14.48 -22.17 6.59
N VAL A 250 -15.41 -21.40 6.02
CA VAL A 250 -15.23 -19.94 5.84
C VAL A 250 -15.23 -19.27 7.21
N GLY A 251 -14.26 -18.40 7.47
CA GLY A 251 -14.08 -17.76 8.78
C GLY A 251 -13.27 -18.61 9.77
N SER A 252 -12.77 -19.77 9.38
CA SER A 252 -11.98 -20.63 10.27
C SER A 252 -10.55 -20.18 10.51
N GLU A 253 -10.10 -19.09 9.91
CA GLU A 253 -8.77 -18.49 10.09
C GLU A 253 -7.60 -19.46 9.82
N GLY A 254 -7.82 -20.47 8.96
CA GLY A 254 -6.84 -21.52 8.67
C GLY A 254 -6.61 -22.47 9.85
N THR A 255 -7.53 -22.54 10.81
CA THR A 255 -7.41 -23.44 11.98
C THR A 255 -7.94 -24.85 11.72
N LEU A 256 -8.73 -25.05 10.65
CA LEU A 256 -9.35 -26.32 10.31
C LEU A 256 -8.69 -27.00 9.10
N VAL A 257 -8.48 -26.25 8.03
CA VAL A 257 -7.96 -26.76 6.74
C VAL A 257 -7.06 -25.75 6.08
N THR A 258 -6.27 -26.20 5.08
CA THR A 258 -5.58 -25.34 4.13
C THR A 258 -6.30 -25.35 2.80
N VAL A 259 -6.79 -24.20 2.34
CA VAL A 259 -7.47 -24.05 1.05
C VAL A 259 -6.45 -23.94 -0.08
N THR A 260 -6.59 -24.76 -1.12
CA THR A 260 -5.74 -24.74 -2.31
C THR A 260 -6.46 -24.20 -3.55
N GLU A 261 -7.78 -24.30 -3.59
CA GLU A 261 -8.62 -23.74 -4.63
C GLU A 261 -10.03 -23.45 -4.09
N ALA A 262 -10.68 -22.42 -4.61
CA ALA A 262 -12.02 -22.03 -4.23
C ALA A 262 -12.91 -21.79 -5.46
N LYS A 263 -14.08 -22.44 -5.54
CA LYS A 263 -15.16 -22.08 -6.46
C LYS A 263 -16.03 -21.04 -5.78
N ILE A 264 -16.10 -19.85 -6.36
CA ILE A 264 -16.82 -18.69 -5.83
C ILE A 264 -17.89 -18.22 -6.80
N LYS A 265 -18.95 -17.65 -6.25
CA LYS A 265 -20.00 -16.96 -6.99
C LYS A 265 -19.55 -15.55 -7.37
N VAL A 266 -19.90 -15.11 -8.58
CA VAL A 266 -19.74 -13.73 -9.04
C VAL A 266 -21.12 -13.14 -9.35
N VAL A 267 -21.24 -11.83 -9.16
CA VAL A 267 -22.51 -11.10 -9.30
C VAL A 267 -22.42 -10.07 -10.42
N PRO A 268 -23.53 -9.70 -11.09
CA PRO A 268 -23.55 -8.64 -12.08
C PRO A 268 -23.07 -7.31 -11.50
N THR A 269 -22.26 -6.58 -12.26
CA THR A 269 -21.81 -5.24 -11.88
C THR A 269 -22.91 -4.22 -12.25
N PRO A 270 -23.41 -3.41 -11.30
CA PRO A 270 -24.40 -2.37 -11.60
C PRO A 270 -23.87 -1.36 -12.64
N LYS A 271 -24.73 -0.98 -13.58
CA LYS A 271 -24.36 -0.04 -14.66
C LYS A 271 -24.20 1.40 -14.20
N HIS A 272 -25.06 1.82 -13.27
CA HIS A 272 -25.10 3.20 -12.79
C HIS A 272 -24.99 3.23 -11.27
N LYS A 273 -24.23 4.20 -10.77
CA LYS A 273 -24.03 4.46 -9.34
C LYS A 273 -24.07 5.96 -9.09
N ALA A 274 -24.54 6.33 -7.90
CA ALA A 274 -24.48 7.71 -7.44
C ALA A 274 -24.24 7.75 -5.93
N LEU A 275 -23.62 8.83 -5.46
CA LEU A 275 -23.35 9.05 -4.04
C LEU A 275 -24.12 10.27 -3.53
N ALA A 276 -24.64 10.18 -2.30
CA ALA A 276 -25.03 11.33 -1.50
C ALA A 276 -24.06 11.42 -0.31
N ILE A 277 -23.37 12.55 -0.17
CA ILE A 277 -22.45 12.81 0.94
C ILE A 277 -23.14 13.74 1.93
N ALA A 278 -23.57 13.21 3.07
CA ALA A 278 -24.22 13.98 4.12
C ALA A 278 -23.21 14.42 5.19
N HIS A 279 -23.22 15.69 5.57
CA HIS A 279 -22.27 16.31 6.50
C HIS A 279 -22.95 16.62 7.83
N PHE A 280 -22.30 16.25 8.94
CA PHE A 280 -22.89 16.36 10.27
C PHE A 280 -22.00 17.14 11.24
N SER A 281 -22.63 17.93 12.10
CA SER A 281 -21.97 18.63 13.21
C SER A 281 -21.75 17.74 14.43
N SER A 282 -22.31 16.52 14.44
CA SER A 282 -22.19 15.54 15.51
C SER A 282 -22.14 14.12 14.98
N LEU A 283 -21.28 13.27 15.56
CA LEU A 283 -21.22 11.84 15.28
C LEU A 283 -22.60 11.17 15.53
N TYR A 284 -23.30 11.56 16.61
CA TYR A 284 -24.58 10.93 16.98
C TYR A 284 -25.67 11.22 15.94
N GLN A 285 -25.73 12.45 15.42
CA GLN A 285 -26.66 12.80 14.33
C GLN A 285 -26.44 11.92 13.08
N SER A 286 -25.20 11.55 12.79
CA SER A 286 -24.93 10.65 11.65
C SER A 286 -25.45 9.23 11.91
N MET A 287 -25.43 8.76 13.16
CA MET A 287 -26.02 7.46 13.51
C MET A 287 -27.55 7.48 13.43
N GLU A 288 -28.20 8.54 13.92
CA GLU A 288 -29.65 8.72 13.78
C GLU A 288 -30.06 8.78 12.30
N ALA A 289 -29.30 9.52 11.48
CA ALA A 289 -29.56 9.58 10.04
C ALA A 289 -29.36 8.21 9.37
N THR A 290 -28.42 7.39 9.83
CA THR A 290 -28.20 6.04 9.29
C THR A 290 -29.44 5.17 9.44
N VAL A 291 -30.09 5.18 10.62
CA VAL A 291 -31.31 4.39 10.89
C VAL A 291 -32.44 4.77 9.92
N GLU A 292 -32.59 6.09 9.63
CA GLU A 292 -33.58 6.58 8.72
C GLU A 292 -33.31 6.22 7.25
N ILE A 293 -32.03 6.24 6.85
CA ILE A 293 -31.60 6.01 5.47
C ILE A 293 -31.59 4.53 5.08
N VAL A 294 -31.23 3.64 6.01
CA VAL A 294 -31.21 2.18 5.72
C VAL A 294 -32.58 1.66 5.27
N ASN A 295 -33.66 2.23 5.77
CA ASN A 295 -35.02 1.89 5.35
C ASN A 295 -35.36 2.27 3.88
N LEU A 296 -34.50 3.06 3.22
CA LEU A 296 -34.61 3.43 1.79
C LEU A 296 -33.77 2.53 0.87
N GLU A 297 -33.28 1.42 1.38
CA GLU A 297 -32.54 0.39 0.65
C GLU A 297 -31.31 0.93 -0.12
N PRO A 298 -30.39 1.64 0.55
CA PRO A 298 -29.14 2.08 -0.07
C PRO A 298 -28.25 0.89 -0.41
N SER A 299 -27.32 1.08 -1.34
CA SER A 299 -26.31 0.07 -1.69
C SER A 299 -25.18 0.01 -0.66
N ALA A 300 -24.88 1.14 -0.01
CA ALA A 300 -23.95 1.26 1.11
C ALA A 300 -24.26 2.51 1.92
N VAL A 301 -23.99 2.50 3.22
CA VAL A 301 -23.93 3.69 4.08
C VAL A 301 -22.67 3.59 4.93
N GLU A 302 -21.71 4.47 4.65
CA GLU A 302 -20.38 4.44 5.25
C GLU A 302 -20.12 5.67 6.11
N LEU A 303 -19.75 5.44 7.35
CA LEU A 303 -19.34 6.50 8.28
C LEU A 303 -17.86 6.84 8.09
N VAL A 304 -17.54 8.13 8.07
CA VAL A 304 -16.17 8.66 8.18
C VAL A 304 -16.17 9.88 9.10
N ASP A 305 -15.46 9.81 10.21
CA ASP A 305 -15.37 10.91 11.17
C ASP A 305 -14.15 11.83 10.97
N LYS A 306 -14.04 12.86 11.78
CA LYS A 306 -12.94 13.84 11.74
C LYS A 306 -11.56 13.22 11.96
N SER A 307 -11.45 12.04 12.61
CA SER A 307 -10.17 11.36 12.83
C SER A 307 -9.53 10.84 11.53
N ILE A 308 -10.33 10.73 10.47
CA ILE A 308 -9.88 10.41 9.11
C ILE A 308 -9.86 11.68 8.23
N LEU A 309 -10.91 12.51 8.31
CA LEU A 309 -11.05 13.68 7.42
C LEU A 309 -9.91 14.69 7.62
N ARG A 310 -9.52 14.98 8.86
CA ARG A 310 -8.42 15.90 9.15
C ARG A 310 -7.06 15.38 8.68
N PRO A 311 -6.64 14.14 8.99
CA PRO A 311 -5.42 13.57 8.41
C PRO A 311 -5.45 13.50 6.88
N ALA A 312 -6.61 13.25 6.25
CA ALA A 312 -6.73 13.26 4.80
C ALA A 312 -6.44 14.64 4.20
N LYS A 313 -6.95 15.71 4.82
CA LYS A 313 -6.67 17.11 4.40
C LYS A 313 -5.18 17.47 4.51
N SER A 314 -4.43 16.88 5.43
CA SER A 314 -2.99 17.13 5.62
C SER A 314 -2.07 16.18 4.87
N ASN A 315 -2.57 15.05 4.37
CA ASN A 315 -1.77 14.07 3.63
C ASN A 315 -1.54 14.52 2.18
N LEU A 316 -0.30 14.45 1.69
CA LEU A 316 0.10 14.92 0.35
C LEU A 316 -0.71 14.32 -0.80
N GLY A 317 -1.06 13.04 -0.72
CA GLY A 317 -1.83 12.36 -1.76
C GLY A 317 -3.33 12.58 -1.64
N TYR A 318 -3.86 12.42 -0.44
CA TYR A 318 -5.30 12.42 -0.18
C TYR A 318 -5.93 13.81 -0.11
N SER A 319 -5.19 14.86 0.27
CA SER A 319 -5.69 16.25 0.29
C SER A 319 -6.29 16.71 -1.04
N ARG A 320 -5.74 16.21 -2.13
CA ARG A 320 -6.21 16.51 -3.50
C ARG A 320 -7.54 15.84 -3.86
N LEU A 321 -7.99 14.90 -3.04
CA LEU A 321 -9.21 14.13 -3.27
C LEU A 321 -10.39 14.64 -2.42
N MET A 322 -10.15 15.64 -1.55
CA MET A 322 -11.09 16.08 -0.49
C MET A 322 -12.12 17.13 -0.93
N ASN A 323 -12.26 17.38 -2.22
CA ASN A 323 -13.18 18.38 -2.78
C ASN A 323 -14.68 18.11 -2.49
N PHE A 324 -15.02 16.89 -2.08
CA PHE A 324 -16.37 16.48 -1.72
C PHE A 324 -16.77 16.84 -0.27
N VAL A 325 -15.84 17.36 0.54
CA VAL A 325 -16.10 17.70 1.95
C VAL A 325 -16.34 19.20 2.09
N THR A 326 -17.55 19.56 2.52
CA THR A 326 -17.96 20.94 2.78
C THR A 326 -17.80 21.28 4.25
N GLY A 327 -17.10 22.37 4.55
CA GLY A 327 -16.87 22.85 5.92
C GLY A 327 -15.88 21.98 6.72
N ASP A 328 -16.12 21.85 8.03
CA ASP A 328 -15.35 21.02 8.96
C ASP A 328 -16.28 20.08 9.75
N PRO A 329 -16.82 19.03 9.09
CA PRO A 329 -17.77 18.13 9.72
C PRO A 329 -17.11 17.28 10.82
N GLU A 330 -17.87 17.01 11.90
CA GLU A 330 -17.49 15.98 12.89
C GLU A 330 -17.57 14.58 12.28
N ALA A 331 -18.51 14.36 11.35
CA ALA A 331 -18.64 13.12 10.59
C ALA A 331 -19.34 13.38 9.25
N ILE A 332 -19.08 12.50 8.29
CA ILE A 332 -19.86 12.38 7.04
C ILE A 332 -20.42 10.98 6.90
N LEU A 333 -21.57 10.87 6.23
CA LEU A 333 -22.05 9.60 5.68
C LEU A 333 -21.88 9.62 4.15
N ILE A 334 -21.24 8.57 3.64
CA ILE A 334 -21.16 8.28 2.22
C ILE A 334 -22.26 7.26 1.93
N ILE A 335 -23.29 7.68 1.20
CA ILE A 335 -24.46 6.86 0.90
C ILE A 335 -24.43 6.57 -0.60
N GLU A 336 -24.29 5.27 -0.96
CA GLU A 336 -24.32 4.85 -2.36
C GLU A 336 -25.71 4.29 -2.71
N VAL A 337 -26.17 4.62 -3.91
CA VAL A 337 -27.27 3.94 -4.59
C VAL A 337 -26.82 3.44 -5.94
N ASN A 338 -27.38 2.32 -6.37
CA ASN A 338 -27.09 1.75 -7.69
C ASN A 338 -28.36 1.30 -8.40
N SER A 339 -28.31 1.22 -9.74
CA SER A 339 -29.32 0.64 -10.59
C SER A 339 -28.77 0.29 -11.97
N ASN A 340 -29.49 -0.55 -12.69
CA ASN A 340 -29.25 -0.76 -14.12
C ASN A 340 -30.03 0.23 -15.00
N ASP A 341 -30.95 0.99 -14.40
CA ASP A 341 -31.74 2.04 -15.04
C ASP A 341 -31.43 3.41 -14.40
N GLU A 342 -31.18 4.41 -15.26
CA GLU A 342 -30.77 5.74 -14.81
C GLU A 342 -31.90 6.53 -14.13
N LEU A 343 -33.14 6.34 -14.56
CA LEU A 343 -34.30 7.00 -13.95
C LEU A 343 -34.56 6.44 -12.55
N GLU A 344 -34.44 5.13 -12.41
CA GLU A 344 -34.52 4.49 -11.09
C GLU A 344 -33.41 4.97 -10.16
N LEU A 345 -32.17 5.07 -10.67
CA LEU A 345 -31.04 5.61 -9.90
C LEU A 345 -31.34 7.01 -9.37
N ASN A 346 -31.79 7.91 -10.25
CA ASN A 346 -32.09 9.30 -9.90
C ASN A 346 -33.26 9.37 -8.90
N SER A 347 -34.27 8.50 -9.03
CA SER A 347 -35.35 8.39 -8.06
C SER A 347 -34.87 7.96 -6.67
N LYS A 348 -34.00 6.95 -6.59
CA LYS A 348 -33.40 6.48 -5.33
C LYS A 348 -32.59 7.59 -4.69
N LEU A 349 -31.71 8.25 -5.45
CA LEU A 349 -30.88 9.35 -4.96
C LEU A 349 -31.71 10.49 -4.40
N SER A 350 -32.73 10.92 -5.15
CA SER A 350 -33.65 12.00 -4.75
C SER A 350 -34.42 11.68 -3.46
N LYS A 351 -34.86 10.42 -3.27
CA LYS A 351 -35.54 9.99 -2.05
C LYS A 351 -34.62 10.10 -0.84
N ILE A 352 -33.36 9.64 -0.97
CA ILE A 352 -32.37 9.72 0.10
C ILE A 352 -32.06 11.18 0.45
N THR A 353 -31.78 12.00 -0.56
CA THR A 353 -31.47 13.43 -0.36
C THR A 353 -32.64 14.19 0.27
N ALA A 354 -33.89 13.94 -0.19
CA ALA A 354 -35.09 14.54 0.38
C ALA A 354 -35.28 14.12 1.86
N LYS A 355 -35.02 12.83 2.18
CA LYS A 355 -35.13 12.34 3.55
C LYS A 355 -34.10 13.03 4.45
N LEU A 356 -32.81 13.07 4.05
CA LEU A 356 -31.75 13.76 4.79
C LEU A 356 -32.09 15.24 5.06
N LYS A 357 -32.58 15.93 4.07
CA LYS A 357 -33.00 17.34 4.21
C LYS A 357 -34.21 17.49 5.15
N SER A 358 -35.17 16.56 5.10
CA SER A 358 -36.36 16.60 5.95
C SER A 358 -36.09 16.37 7.43
N THR A 359 -35.07 15.60 7.76
CA THR A 359 -34.72 15.31 9.16
C THR A 359 -33.93 16.46 9.83
N SER A 360 -33.33 17.35 9.05
CA SER A 360 -32.49 18.46 9.53
C SER A 360 -31.30 17.97 10.40
N LEU A 361 -30.91 16.69 10.30
CA LEU A 361 -29.77 16.11 11.01
C LEU A 361 -28.44 16.52 10.38
N SER A 362 -28.39 16.54 9.02
CA SER A 362 -27.23 17.00 8.26
C SER A 362 -27.34 18.48 7.92
N TYR A 363 -26.21 19.19 7.95
CA TYR A 363 -26.17 20.62 7.56
C TYR A 363 -25.92 20.81 6.06
N GLU A 364 -25.41 19.78 5.36
CA GLU A 364 -25.18 19.80 3.91
C GLU A 364 -25.30 18.40 3.34
N VAL A 365 -25.79 18.29 2.11
CA VAL A 365 -25.83 17.03 1.34
C VAL A 365 -25.39 17.30 -0.08
N THR A 366 -24.24 16.71 -0.46
CA THR A 366 -23.64 16.83 -1.79
C THR A 366 -23.93 15.57 -2.61
N GLU A 367 -24.52 15.71 -3.79
CA GLU A 367 -24.75 14.62 -4.74
C GLU A 367 -23.58 14.48 -5.70
N ILE A 368 -23.10 13.24 -5.94
CA ILE A 368 -21.97 12.94 -6.83
C ILE A 368 -22.38 11.83 -7.80
N ILE A 369 -22.56 12.21 -9.07
CA ILE A 369 -22.95 11.30 -10.15
C ILE A 369 -21.73 10.91 -11.00
N ASP A 370 -20.78 11.84 -11.18
CA ASP A 370 -19.58 11.59 -11.99
C ASP A 370 -18.71 10.45 -11.40
N PRO A 371 -18.41 9.39 -12.18
CA PRO A 371 -17.64 8.24 -11.68
C PRO A 371 -16.22 8.59 -11.20
N SER A 372 -15.58 9.62 -11.78
CA SER A 372 -14.23 10.03 -11.37
C SER A 372 -14.26 10.72 -10.00
N GLU A 373 -15.29 11.48 -9.70
CA GLU A 373 -15.49 12.12 -8.40
C GLU A 373 -15.90 11.06 -7.34
N GLN A 374 -16.75 10.09 -7.70
CA GLN A 374 -17.05 8.95 -6.82
C GLN A 374 -15.79 8.17 -6.45
N ALA A 375 -14.89 7.94 -7.41
CA ALA A 375 -13.62 7.25 -7.17
C ALA A 375 -12.74 7.98 -6.14
N LYS A 376 -12.76 9.32 -6.10
CA LYS A 376 -12.05 10.12 -5.08
C LYS A 376 -12.61 9.87 -3.68
N VAL A 377 -13.93 9.87 -3.54
CA VAL A 377 -14.60 9.59 -2.25
C VAL A 377 -14.22 8.20 -1.74
N TRP A 378 -14.36 7.18 -2.60
CA TRP A 378 -14.02 5.81 -2.24
C TRP A 378 -12.53 5.61 -1.96
N ALA A 379 -11.63 6.33 -2.64
CA ALA A 379 -10.20 6.29 -2.36
C ALA A 379 -9.89 6.79 -0.94
N VAL A 380 -10.50 7.88 -0.50
CA VAL A 380 -10.36 8.39 0.88
C VAL A 380 -10.96 7.40 1.88
N ARG A 381 -12.17 6.87 1.61
CA ARG A 381 -12.84 5.89 2.50
C ARG A 381 -11.99 4.61 2.67
N LYS A 382 -11.49 4.03 1.58
CA LYS A 382 -10.62 2.84 1.61
C LYS A 382 -9.29 3.09 2.34
N ALA A 383 -8.79 4.31 2.30
CA ALA A 383 -7.57 4.70 3.02
C ALA A 383 -7.80 4.98 4.52
N GLY A 384 -9.03 4.98 4.99
CA GLY A 384 -9.44 5.41 6.34
C GLY A 384 -8.60 4.85 7.47
N LEU A 385 -8.34 3.53 7.48
CA LEU A 385 -7.45 2.90 8.46
C LEU A 385 -6.07 3.56 8.52
N GLY A 386 -5.42 3.69 7.38
CA GLY A 386 -4.07 4.23 7.32
C GLY A 386 -4.01 5.73 7.63
N LEU A 387 -5.03 6.49 7.22
CA LEU A 387 -5.16 7.91 7.54
C LEU A 387 -5.37 8.12 9.05
N MET A 388 -6.23 7.33 9.67
CA MET A 388 -6.42 7.36 11.12
C MET A 388 -5.13 6.97 11.86
N MET A 389 -4.39 5.97 11.37
CA MET A 389 -3.10 5.53 11.93
C MET A 389 -1.95 6.52 11.72
N ASN A 390 -2.14 7.58 10.91
CA ASN A 390 -1.14 8.63 10.70
C ASN A 390 -1.05 9.61 11.89
N VAL A 391 -1.35 9.16 13.08
CA VAL A 391 -1.15 9.89 14.33
C VAL A 391 0.31 9.78 14.73
N LYS A 392 0.96 10.93 14.97
CA LYS A 392 2.35 10.99 15.43
C LYS A 392 2.43 10.75 16.95
N GLY A 393 3.59 10.29 17.41
CA GLY A 393 3.82 9.97 18.84
C GLY A 393 3.45 8.54 19.21
N ASN A 394 3.44 8.26 20.53
CA ASN A 394 3.35 6.91 21.08
C ASN A 394 1.94 6.37 21.24
N SER A 395 0.94 7.24 21.44
CA SER A 395 -0.47 6.84 21.49
C SER A 395 -0.99 6.63 20.08
N LYS A 396 -1.50 5.44 19.80
CA LYS A 396 -2.00 5.03 18.47
C LYS A 396 -3.45 4.56 18.56
N PRO A 397 -4.28 4.78 17.53
CA PRO A 397 -5.63 4.23 17.45
C PRO A 397 -5.55 2.73 17.11
N LEU A 398 -5.66 1.88 18.13
CA LEU A 398 -5.39 0.46 18.01
C LEU A 398 -6.65 -0.38 17.69
N PRO A 399 -6.51 -1.48 16.90
CA PRO A 399 -7.63 -2.31 16.44
C PRO A 399 -7.92 -3.47 17.43
N PHE A 400 -8.26 -3.19 18.69
CA PHE A 400 -8.51 -4.27 19.66
C PHE A 400 -9.99 -4.43 20.06
N VAL A 401 -10.80 -3.38 20.03
CA VAL A 401 -12.27 -3.39 20.25
C VAL A 401 -13.05 -2.91 19.03
N GLU A 402 -12.37 -2.66 17.95
CA GLU A 402 -12.97 -2.27 16.69
C GLU A 402 -13.69 -3.45 16.05
N ASP A 403 -14.56 -3.18 15.04
CA ASP A 403 -15.24 -4.23 14.28
C ASP A 403 -16.42 -4.89 15.01
N THR A 404 -16.84 -4.33 16.16
CA THR A 404 -18.07 -4.75 16.82
C THR A 404 -19.29 -4.40 15.96
N ALA A 405 -20.26 -5.29 15.96
CA ALA A 405 -21.48 -5.12 15.19
C ALA A 405 -22.72 -5.30 16.07
N VAL A 406 -23.69 -4.41 15.90
CA VAL A 406 -25.02 -4.46 16.55
C VAL A 406 -26.11 -4.26 15.51
N ASP A 407 -27.37 -4.50 15.88
CA ASP A 407 -28.48 -4.13 15.01
C ASP A 407 -28.45 -2.63 14.66
N THR A 408 -28.63 -2.29 13.39
CA THR A 408 -28.51 -0.90 12.91
C THR A 408 -29.48 0.04 13.62
N SER A 409 -30.66 -0.43 14.03
CA SER A 409 -31.64 0.36 14.78
C SER A 409 -31.15 0.80 16.16
N LEU A 410 -30.20 0.07 16.75
CA LEU A 410 -29.61 0.31 18.06
C LEU A 410 -28.31 1.12 17.98
N LEU A 411 -27.82 1.37 16.78
CA LEU A 411 -26.52 2.00 16.56
C LEU A 411 -26.33 3.36 17.28
N PRO A 412 -27.30 4.29 17.29
CA PRO A 412 -27.14 5.56 18.01
C PRO A 412 -26.92 5.41 19.51
N GLN A 413 -27.66 4.48 20.13
CA GLN A 413 -27.54 4.20 21.56
C GLN A 413 -26.23 3.47 21.88
N TYR A 414 -25.86 2.51 21.03
CA TYR A 414 -24.63 1.74 21.17
C TYR A 414 -23.40 2.65 21.08
N VAL A 415 -23.31 3.50 20.07
CA VAL A 415 -22.17 4.41 19.88
C VAL A 415 -22.05 5.41 21.03
N LYS A 416 -23.19 5.89 21.56
CA LYS A 416 -23.18 6.78 22.72
C LYS A 416 -22.59 6.08 23.95
N ARG A 417 -23.07 4.88 24.27
CA ARG A 417 -22.57 4.08 25.40
C ARG A 417 -21.09 3.69 25.22
N PHE A 418 -20.71 3.33 24.01
CA PHE A 418 -19.31 3.04 23.68
C PHE A 418 -18.40 4.24 23.94
N ASP A 419 -18.79 5.43 23.49
CA ASP A 419 -18.05 6.67 23.67
C ASP A 419 -17.93 7.05 25.16
N GLU A 420 -18.98 6.84 25.95
CA GLU A 420 -18.98 7.01 27.41
C GLU A 420 -17.94 6.11 28.06
N ILE A 421 -17.91 4.81 27.73
CA ILE A 421 -16.92 3.85 28.25
C ILE A 421 -15.49 4.26 27.87
N VAL A 422 -15.26 4.70 26.62
CA VAL A 422 -13.94 5.17 26.15
C VAL A 422 -13.48 6.36 26.99
N LYS A 423 -14.37 7.32 27.26
CA LYS A 423 -14.08 8.51 28.06
C LYS A 423 -13.81 8.18 29.53
N GLU A 424 -14.56 7.25 30.09
CA GLU A 424 -14.35 6.76 31.49
C GLU A 424 -12.97 6.14 31.67
N HIS A 425 -12.43 5.49 30.62
CA HIS A 425 -11.06 4.99 30.60
C HIS A 425 -10.00 6.06 30.31
N GLY A 426 -10.38 7.35 30.25
CA GLY A 426 -9.46 8.48 30.06
C GLY A 426 -8.78 8.48 28.69
N THR A 427 -9.50 8.07 27.64
CA THR A 427 -8.99 8.13 26.26
C THR A 427 -10.06 8.65 25.30
N SER A 428 -9.74 8.72 24.01
CA SER A 428 -10.66 9.05 22.92
C SER A 428 -10.53 8.03 21.81
N ALA A 429 -11.51 7.96 20.91
CA ALA A 429 -11.50 7.04 19.79
C ALA A 429 -11.82 7.75 18.47
N GLY A 430 -11.37 7.16 17.35
CA GLY A 430 -11.83 7.47 16.01
C GLY A 430 -12.91 6.50 15.56
N TYR A 431 -13.85 6.96 14.73
CA TYR A 431 -15.04 6.22 14.31
C TYR A 431 -15.17 6.20 12.79
N TYR A 432 -15.23 5.04 12.19
CA TYR A 432 -15.57 4.87 10.79
C TYR A 432 -16.12 3.44 10.57
N GLY A 433 -16.76 3.18 9.45
CA GLY A 433 -17.18 1.80 9.16
C GLY A 433 -18.49 1.72 8.40
N HIS A 434 -19.02 0.50 8.41
CA HIS A 434 -20.18 0.08 7.64
C HIS A 434 -21.48 0.34 8.43
N ALA A 435 -21.89 1.62 8.48
CA ALA A 435 -23.03 2.04 9.28
C ALA A 435 -24.34 1.35 8.85
N SER A 436 -24.48 1.07 7.52
CA SER A 436 -25.65 0.37 6.97
C SER A 436 -25.96 -0.99 7.61
N VAL A 437 -24.97 -1.65 8.20
CA VAL A 437 -25.09 -2.99 8.77
C VAL A 437 -24.65 -3.04 10.24
N GLY A 438 -24.61 -1.87 10.89
CA GLY A 438 -24.31 -1.75 12.32
C GLY A 438 -22.87 -2.11 12.72
N CYS A 439 -21.92 -2.22 11.77
CA CYS A 439 -20.54 -2.61 12.03
C CYS A 439 -19.63 -1.38 11.93
N LEU A 440 -19.06 -0.96 13.05
CA LEU A 440 -18.17 0.20 13.11
C LEU A 440 -16.76 -0.17 13.58
N HIS A 441 -15.79 0.46 12.97
CA HIS A 441 -14.38 0.36 13.36
C HIS A 441 -14.04 1.49 14.33
N ILE A 442 -14.22 1.24 15.62
CA ILE A 442 -13.96 2.20 16.68
C ILE A 442 -12.60 1.94 17.29
N ARG A 443 -11.69 2.90 17.23
CA ARG A 443 -10.28 2.72 17.58
C ARG A 443 -9.85 3.67 18.69
N PRO A 444 -9.80 3.18 19.94
CA PRO A 444 -9.29 3.96 21.05
C PRO A 444 -7.79 4.25 20.92
N LEU A 445 -7.35 5.45 21.36
CA LEU A 445 -5.94 5.83 21.40
C LEU A 445 -5.27 5.21 22.63
N ILE A 446 -4.32 4.32 22.41
CA ILE A 446 -3.60 3.60 23.45
C ILE A 446 -2.08 3.69 23.21
N ASN A 447 -1.34 3.84 24.30
CA ASN A 447 0.13 3.81 24.30
C ASN A 447 0.63 2.47 24.88
N LEU A 448 1.02 1.55 24.01
CA LEU A 448 1.55 0.24 24.43
C LEU A 448 3.01 0.28 24.93
N ASN A 449 3.69 1.41 24.86
CA ASN A 449 5.04 1.54 25.41
C ASN A 449 5.06 1.60 26.95
N VAL A 450 3.90 1.67 27.60
CA VAL A 450 3.75 1.72 29.05
C VAL A 450 2.74 0.67 29.51
N GLN A 451 2.95 0.08 30.71
CA GLN A 451 2.09 -0.96 31.27
C GLN A 451 0.63 -0.48 31.43
N ASP A 452 0.43 0.76 31.91
CA ASP A 452 -0.90 1.36 32.04
C ASP A 452 -1.71 1.34 30.74
N GLY A 453 -1.03 1.50 29.59
CA GLY A 453 -1.67 1.39 28.28
C GLY A 453 -2.14 -0.03 27.95
N ILE A 454 -1.37 -1.06 28.32
CA ILE A 454 -1.74 -2.46 28.14
C ILE A 454 -2.92 -2.83 29.06
N ASP A 455 -2.88 -2.40 30.33
CA ASP A 455 -3.93 -2.63 31.29
C ASP A 455 -5.24 -1.93 30.87
N LYS A 456 -5.14 -0.70 30.39
CA LYS A 456 -6.25 0.06 29.82
C LYS A 456 -6.84 -0.63 28.58
N MET A 457 -6.01 -1.14 27.67
CA MET A 457 -6.45 -1.90 26.50
C MET A 457 -7.28 -3.12 26.94
N PHE A 458 -6.83 -3.87 27.94
CA PHE A 458 -7.53 -5.06 28.45
C PHE A 458 -8.87 -4.67 29.11
N SER A 459 -8.87 -3.72 30.06
CA SER A 459 -10.07 -3.27 30.77
C SER A 459 -11.13 -2.71 29.81
N LEU A 460 -10.69 -1.92 28.82
CA LEU A 460 -11.59 -1.39 27.79
C LEU A 460 -12.21 -2.52 26.95
N SER A 461 -11.41 -3.54 26.59
CA SER A 461 -11.91 -4.71 25.84
C SER A 461 -12.95 -5.48 26.64
N GLU A 462 -12.74 -5.64 27.92
CA GLU A 462 -13.69 -6.32 28.80
C GLU A 462 -15.03 -5.56 28.87
N SER A 463 -14.99 -4.24 29.13
CA SER A 463 -16.17 -3.38 29.21
C SER A 463 -16.94 -3.32 27.89
N ILE A 464 -16.23 -3.23 26.75
CA ILE A 464 -16.88 -3.24 25.43
C ILE A 464 -17.45 -4.63 25.10
N SER A 465 -16.80 -5.71 25.51
CA SER A 465 -17.39 -7.05 25.30
C SER A 465 -18.70 -7.21 26.05
N ASP A 466 -18.83 -6.64 27.26
CA ASP A 466 -20.10 -6.63 28.00
C ASP A 466 -21.17 -5.80 27.28
N LEU A 467 -20.79 -4.61 26.80
CA LEU A 467 -21.70 -3.74 26.04
C LEU A 467 -22.21 -4.43 24.77
N VAL A 468 -21.33 -5.09 24.00
CA VAL A 468 -21.73 -5.81 22.78
C VAL A 468 -22.76 -6.90 23.09
N LEU A 469 -22.55 -7.66 24.17
CA LEU A 469 -23.48 -8.73 24.58
C LEU A 469 -24.82 -8.15 25.07
N GLU A 470 -24.81 -7.04 25.83
CA GLU A 470 -26.03 -6.34 26.23
C GLU A 470 -26.89 -5.94 25.02
N PHE A 471 -26.26 -5.54 23.92
CA PHE A 471 -26.94 -5.17 22.69
C PHE A 471 -27.21 -6.34 21.73
N GLY A 472 -26.96 -7.60 22.15
CA GLY A 472 -27.13 -8.79 21.32
C GLY A 472 -26.25 -8.83 20.06
N GLY A 473 -25.09 -8.14 20.11
CA GLY A 473 -24.20 -7.93 19.00
C GLY A 473 -23.17 -9.06 18.80
N SER A 474 -22.16 -8.76 17.95
CA SER A 474 -21.00 -9.61 17.71
C SER A 474 -19.72 -8.84 17.98
N LEU A 475 -18.72 -9.51 18.54
CA LEU A 475 -17.40 -8.94 18.79
C LEU A 475 -16.60 -8.69 17.51
N SER A 476 -16.94 -9.40 16.42
CA SER A 476 -16.37 -9.16 15.09
C SER A 476 -17.46 -9.23 14.02
N GLY A 477 -17.52 -8.18 13.21
CA GLY A 477 -18.42 -8.09 12.06
C GLY A 477 -17.80 -8.52 10.74
N GLU A 478 -16.45 -8.42 10.60
CA GLU A 478 -15.73 -8.80 9.37
C GLU A 478 -14.26 -9.20 9.55
N HIS A 479 -13.57 -8.71 10.61
CA HIS A 479 -12.12 -8.90 10.73
C HIS A 479 -11.69 -10.25 11.30
N GLY A 480 -12.61 -10.99 11.91
CA GLY A 480 -12.35 -12.27 12.60
C GLY A 480 -11.85 -12.10 14.03
N ASP A 481 -11.58 -13.21 14.68
CA ASP A 481 -11.21 -13.24 16.11
C ASP A 481 -9.69 -13.05 16.30
N GLY A 482 -8.89 -13.81 15.58
CA GLY A 482 -7.43 -13.81 15.71
C GLY A 482 -6.96 -14.09 17.13
N ILE A 483 -5.94 -13.34 17.57
CA ILE A 483 -5.48 -13.35 18.97
C ILE A 483 -6.32 -12.38 19.80
N VAL A 484 -6.69 -11.25 19.22
CA VAL A 484 -7.27 -10.11 19.96
C VAL A 484 -8.67 -10.40 20.53
N ARG A 485 -9.48 -11.21 19.85
CA ARG A 485 -10.89 -11.48 20.24
C ARG A 485 -11.15 -12.90 20.69
N SER A 486 -10.31 -13.86 20.31
CA SER A 486 -10.54 -15.28 20.62
C SER A 486 -10.72 -15.58 22.12
N SER A 487 -10.03 -14.84 23.00
CA SER A 487 -10.19 -14.99 24.45
C SER A 487 -11.61 -14.65 24.96
N TRP A 488 -12.36 -13.87 24.17
CA TRP A 488 -13.75 -13.49 24.49
C TRP A 488 -14.80 -14.44 23.91
N ASN A 489 -14.44 -15.40 23.05
CA ASN A 489 -15.38 -16.30 22.39
C ASN A 489 -16.19 -17.14 23.39
N LYS A 490 -15.56 -17.61 24.48
CA LYS A 490 -16.30 -18.34 25.53
C LYS A 490 -17.34 -17.45 26.23
N LYS A 491 -17.05 -16.14 26.39
CA LYS A 491 -18.00 -15.16 26.95
C LYS A 491 -19.14 -14.90 25.97
N MET A 492 -18.81 -14.74 24.67
CA MET A 492 -19.79 -14.43 23.63
C MET A 492 -20.75 -15.56 23.34
N PHE A 493 -20.28 -16.80 23.23
CA PHE A 493 -21.09 -17.97 22.80
C PHE A 493 -21.54 -18.87 23.96
N GLY A 494 -21.03 -18.63 25.14
CA GLY A 494 -21.27 -19.52 26.28
C GLY A 494 -20.40 -20.79 26.27
N ALA A 495 -20.40 -21.51 27.39
CA ALA A 495 -19.51 -22.66 27.59
C ALA A 495 -19.81 -23.82 26.64
N ASP A 496 -21.09 -24.07 26.34
CA ASP A 496 -21.51 -25.24 25.56
C ASP A 496 -21.18 -25.07 24.07
N ILE A 497 -21.48 -23.91 23.47
CA ILE A 497 -21.08 -23.64 22.08
C ILE A 497 -19.56 -23.63 21.95
N TYR A 498 -18.86 -23.04 22.93
CA TYR A 498 -17.39 -23.05 22.95
C TYR A 498 -16.82 -24.48 23.02
N ALA A 499 -17.49 -25.38 23.77
CA ALA A 499 -17.11 -26.80 23.79
C ALA A 499 -17.30 -27.47 22.42
N ILE A 500 -18.36 -27.10 21.67
CA ILE A 500 -18.57 -27.59 20.30
C ILE A 500 -17.46 -27.06 19.39
N PHE A 501 -17.06 -25.79 19.50
CA PHE A 501 -15.89 -25.23 18.76
C PHE A 501 -14.62 -26.04 19.03
N LYS A 502 -14.34 -26.37 20.31
CA LYS A 502 -13.15 -27.18 20.65
C LYS A 502 -13.23 -28.58 20.06
N SER A 503 -14.40 -29.21 20.12
CA SER A 503 -14.63 -30.53 19.53
C SER A 503 -14.41 -30.50 18.00
N LEU A 504 -14.97 -29.51 17.32
CA LEU A 504 -14.74 -29.30 15.87
C LEU A 504 -13.25 -29.19 15.55
N LYS A 505 -12.55 -28.30 16.25
CA LYS A 505 -11.10 -28.10 16.10
C LYS A 505 -10.32 -29.39 16.28
N THR A 506 -10.60 -30.14 17.37
CA THR A 506 -9.91 -31.40 17.66
C THR A 506 -10.20 -32.46 16.61
N THR A 507 -11.42 -32.48 16.05
CA THR A 507 -11.79 -33.43 14.98
C THR A 507 -11.05 -33.17 13.68
N PHE A 508 -10.94 -31.89 13.26
CA PHE A 508 -10.21 -31.53 12.03
C PHE A 508 -8.69 -31.53 12.19
N ASP A 509 -8.21 -31.26 13.41
CA ASP A 509 -6.79 -31.07 13.70
C ASP A 509 -6.42 -31.70 15.05
N PRO A 510 -6.34 -33.04 15.13
CA PRO A 510 -6.07 -33.75 16.38
C PRO A 510 -4.75 -33.41 17.06
N LYS A 511 -3.75 -32.96 16.28
CA LYS A 511 -2.42 -32.58 16.77
C LYS A 511 -2.26 -31.09 17.04
N ALA A 512 -3.30 -30.28 16.82
CA ALA A 512 -3.27 -28.82 16.95
C ALA A 512 -2.14 -28.14 16.13
N LEU A 513 -1.97 -28.55 14.86
CA LEU A 513 -0.97 -28.03 13.95
C LEU A 513 -1.46 -26.86 13.11
N MET A 514 -2.75 -26.85 12.76
CA MET A 514 -3.35 -25.85 11.86
C MET A 514 -3.61 -24.55 12.63
N ASN A 515 -2.74 -23.57 12.43
CA ASN A 515 -2.80 -22.22 13.02
C ASN A 515 -3.30 -22.17 14.48
N PRO A 516 -2.65 -22.85 15.41
CA PRO A 516 -3.11 -22.96 16.79
C PRO A 516 -3.09 -21.60 17.51
N GLY A 517 -3.91 -21.49 18.57
CA GLY A 517 -4.03 -20.29 19.41
C GLY A 517 -4.91 -19.19 18.81
N LYS A 518 -5.85 -19.55 17.90
CA LYS A 518 -6.88 -18.70 17.33
C LYS A 518 -8.25 -19.39 17.48
N ILE A 519 -9.30 -18.61 17.63
CA ILE A 519 -10.70 -19.01 17.81
C ILE A 519 -10.92 -19.80 19.10
N VAL A 520 -10.20 -20.89 19.32
CA VAL A 520 -10.22 -21.71 20.54
C VAL A 520 -8.83 -21.85 21.12
N ASP A 521 -8.75 -22.02 22.44
CA ASP A 521 -7.48 -22.17 23.17
C ASP A 521 -6.43 -21.12 22.79
N SER A 522 -6.89 -19.86 22.70
CA SER A 522 -6.14 -18.74 22.21
C SER A 522 -5.05 -18.26 23.18
N TYR A 523 -4.07 -17.51 22.63
CA TYR A 523 -3.21 -16.65 23.44
C TYR A 523 -4.04 -15.61 24.19
N GLN A 524 -3.51 -15.08 25.29
CA GLN A 524 -4.09 -13.91 25.93
C GLN A 524 -3.88 -12.68 25.01
N MET A 525 -4.87 -11.79 24.97
CA MET A 525 -4.81 -10.61 24.10
C MET A 525 -3.67 -9.64 24.43
N THR A 526 -3.07 -9.74 25.61
CA THR A 526 -1.93 -8.93 26.06
C THR A 526 -0.59 -9.59 25.82
N GLU A 527 -0.56 -10.84 25.31
CA GLU A 527 0.66 -11.56 24.99
C GLU A 527 1.13 -11.31 23.56
N ASN A 528 2.42 -11.46 23.30
CA ASN A 528 3.02 -11.35 21.97
C ASN A 528 2.82 -9.99 21.30
N LEU A 529 2.72 -8.93 22.09
CA LEU A 529 2.59 -7.58 21.54
C LEU A 529 3.87 -7.16 20.79
N ARG A 530 3.67 -6.51 19.62
CA ARG A 530 4.77 -5.96 18.82
C ARG A 530 5.45 -4.77 19.49
N ILE A 531 4.69 -4.02 20.27
CA ILE A 531 5.13 -2.88 21.06
C ILE A 531 4.79 -3.17 22.51
N SER A 532 5.77 -3.10 23.40
CA SER A 532 5.59 -3.26 24.85
C SER A 532 6.70 -2.53 25.61
N PRO A 533 6.54 -2.25 26.91
CA PRO A 533 7.56 -1.62 27.73
C PRO A 533 8.89 -2.40 27.82
N GLU A 534 8.84 -3.71 27.54
CA GLU A 534 10.00 -4.59 27.64
C GLU A 534 10.92 -4.49 26.42
N ILE A 535 10.41 -3.98 25.29
CA ILE A 535 11.18 -3.90 24.04
C ILE A 535 12.11 -2.68 24.10
N LYS A 536 13.41 -2.95 24.22
CA LYS A 536 14.44 -1.92 24.18
C LYS A 536 14.72 -1.51 22.73
N ILE A 537 14.60 -0.23 22.46
CA ILE A 537 14.88 0.35 21.14
C ILE A 537 16.30 0.91 21.11
N ASN A 538 17.10 0.44 20.15
CA ASN A 538 18.41 0.98 19.82
C ASN A 538 18.24 2.02 18.71
N ASP A 539 18.34 3.30 19.03
CA ASP A 539 18.27 4.35 18.02
C ASP A 539 19.51 4.30 17.11
N ILE A 540 19.27 4.30 15.81
CA ILE A 540 20.32 4.34 14.79
C ILE A 540 20.36 5.66 14.03
N SER A 541 19.51 6.63 14.39
CA SER A 541 19.46 7.95 13.76
C SER A 541 20.77 8.72 13.91
N GLY A 542 21.06 9.63 13.00
CA GLY A 542 22.29 10.40 13.03
C GLY A 542 22.35 11.63 12.14
N HIS A 543 21.74 11.63 10.97
CA HIS A 543 21.88 12.72 10.00
C HIS A 543 20.55 13.38 9.65
N PHE A 544 19.52 12.58 9.32
CA PHE A 544 18.22 13.13 8.95
C PHE A 544 17.35 13.40 10.17
N SER A 545 16.57 14.48 10.11
CA SER A 545 15.59 14.77 11.14
C SER A 545 14.34 13.89 10.97
N PHE A 546 13.97 13.21 12.04
CA PHE A 546 12.70 12.50 12.19
C PHE A 546 11.86 13.13 13.32
N SER A 547 12.07 14.41 13.58
CA SER A 547 11.43 15.12 14.70
C SER A 547 9.90 15.17 14.55
N GLU A 548 9.41 15.25 13.32
CA GLU A 548 7.98 15.24 13.05
C GLU A 548 7.30 13.93 13.48
N GLU A 549 7.98 12.80 13.31
CA GLU A 549 7.48 11.50 13.71
C GLU A 549 7.73 11.20 15.20
N GLY A 550 8.58 11.98 15.86
CA GLY A 550 9.02 11.76 17.23
C GLY A 550 10.25 10.85 17.34
N GLY A 551 11.09 10.79 16.30
CA GLY A 551 12.32 10.02 16.21
C GLY A 551 12.30 8.92 15.14
N PHE A 552 13.47 8.33 14.87
CA PHE A 552 13.64 7.32 13.83
C PHE A 552 12.79 6.05 14.09
N SER A 553 12.70 5.61 15.35
CA SER A 553 11.93 4.44 15.70
C SER A 553 10.43 4.67 15.46
N ASN A 554 9.90 5.84 15.81
CA ASN A 554 8.51 6.20 15.54
C ASN A 554 8.23 6.36 14.04
N ALA A 555 9.21 6.82 13.27
CA ALA A 555 9.09 6.86 11.80
C ALA A 555 8.94 5.44 11.21
N ILE A 556 9.66 4.44 11.72
CA ILE A 556 9.49 3.04 11.33
C ILE A 556 8.11 2.52 11.76
N GLU A 557 7.65 2.88 12.99
CA GLU A 557 6.33 2.47 13.50
C GLU A 557 5.15 3.16 12.82
N MET A 558 5.37 4.18 11.98
CA MET A 558 4.33 4.65 11.04
C MET A 558 3.86 3.54 10.10
N CYS A 559 4.70 2.52 9.83
CA CYS A 559 4.28 1.32 9.12
C CYS A 559 3.43 0.44 10.03
N ASN A 560 2.10 0.52 9.88
CA ASN A 560 1.12 -0.26 10.63
C ASN A 560 0.90 -1.70 10.11
N GLY A 561 1.64 -2.16 9.11
CA GLY A 561 1.55 -3.51 8.59
C GLY A 561 0.41 -3.77 7.59
N GLN A 562 -0.51 -2.84 7.34
CA GLN A 562 -1.70 -3.05 6.47
C GLN A 562 -1.39 -3.42 5.01
N GLY A 563 -0.13 -3.31 4.58
CA GLY A 563 0.34 -3.78 3.29
C GLY A 563 -0.11 -2.95 2.08
N ALA A 564 -0.46 -1.66 2.22
CA ALA A 564 -0.79 -0.78 1.08
C ALA A 564 0.30 -0.75 0.00
N CYS A 565 1.54 -1.10 0.36
CA CYS A 565 2.68 -1.24 -0.55
C CYS A 565 2.71 -2.57 -1.34
N ARG A 566 1.73 -3.45 -1.14
CA ARG A 566 1.61 -4.73 -1.86
C ARG A 566 0.55 -4.70 -2.97
N LYS A 567 -0.05 -3.56 -3.22
CA LYS A 567 -0.94 -3.37 -4.36
C LYS A 567 -0.17 -3.50 -5.68
N LEU A 568 -0.83 -3.94 -6.74
CA LEU A 568 -0.25 -4.12 -8.07
C LEU A 568 -0.55 -2.97 -9.03
N ASP A 569 -1.07 -1.86 -8.50
CA ASP A 569 -1.38 -0.62 -9.19
C ASP A 569 -0.70 0.59 -8.54
N GLY A 570 -0.74 1.75 -9.19
CA GLY A 570 -0.13 2.98 -8.69
C GLY A 570 1.39 3.00 -8.74
N GLY A 571 2.01 3.85 -7.93
CA GLY A 571 3.47 4.08 -7.94
C GLY A 571 4.23 3.40 -6.81
N MET A 572 3.53 2.86 -5.82
CA MET A 572 4.16 2.40 -4.57
C MET A 572 4.82 1.02 -4.72
N CYS A 573 6.08 0.92 -4.30
CA CYS A 573 6.90 -0.30 -4.32
C CYS A 573 6.99 -1.01 -5.68
N PRO A 574 7.55 -0.38 -6.72
CA PRO A 574 7.72 -1.01 -8.03
C PRO A 574 8.53 -2.31 -7.97
N SER A 575 9.49 -2.42 -7.04
CA SER A 575 10.26 -3.65 -6.82
C SER A 575 9.39 -4.80 -6.30
N TYR A 576 8.40 -4.52 -5.43
CA TYR A 576 7.43 -5.54 -5.03
C TYR A 576 6.56 -5.98 -6.22
N MET A 577 6.05 -5.03 -7.02
CA MET A 577 5.27 -5.37 -8.22
C MET A 577 6.03 -6.28 -9.18
N ALA A 578 7.35 -6.07 -9.30
CA ALA A 578 8.20 -6.87 -10.17
C ALA A 578 8.53 -8.26 -9.62
N THR A 579 8.58 -8.46 -8.30
CA THR A 579 9.09 -9.69 -7.68
C THR A 579 8.06 -10.47 -6.89
N LEU A 580 7.00 -9.82 -6.43
CA LEU A 580 6.00 -10.34 -5.48
C LEU A 580 6.62 -10.86 -4.18
N ASP A 581 7.83 -10.42 -3.86
CA ASP A 581 8.53 -10.82 -2.63
C ASP A 581 8.30 -9.80 -1.51
N GLU A 582 7.92 -10.27 -0.31
CA GLU A 582 7.62 -9.42 0.85
C GLU A 582 8.77 -8.47 1.17
N GLU A 583 10.01 -8.92 1.07
CA GLU A 583 11.19 -8.12 1.40
C GLU A 583 11.36 -6.88 0.52
N HIS A 584 10.75 -6.86 -0.66
CA HIS A 584 10.82 -5.74 -1.60
C HIS A 584 9.67 -4.74 -1.46
N SER A 585 8.80 -4.94 -0.46
CA SER A 585 7.73 -4.00 -0.10
C SER A 585 8.21 -2.97 0.94
N THR A 586 7.53 -1.82 1.07
CA THR A 586 7.79 -0.87 2.17
C THR A 586 7.56 -1.54 3.53
N ARG A 587 6.54 -2.41 3.65
CA ARG A 587 6.26 -3.16 4.88
C ARG A 587 7.41 -4.09 5.25
N GLY A 588 7.92 -4.85 4.29
CA GLY A 588 9.08 -5.72 4.50
C GLY A 588 10.30 -4.93 4.96
N ARG A 589 10.62 -3.84 4.27
CA ARG A 589 11.74 -2.96 4.64
C ARG A 589 11.57 -2.33 6.03
N ALA A 590 10.35 -1.87 6.37
CA ALA A 590 10.07 -1.36 7.71
C ALA A 590 10.23 -2.45 8.78
N ASN A 591 9.77 -3.68 8.52
CA ASN A 591 9.95 -4.81 9.43
C ASN A 591 11.43 -5.19 9.59
N ALA A 592 12.23 -5.14 8.53
CA ALA A 592 13.67 -5.35 8.60
C ALA A 592 14.37 -4.32 9.51
N LEU A 593 14.04 -3.04 9.32
CA LEU A 593 14.55 -1.97 10.19
C LEU A 593 14.04 -2.08 11.63
N ARG A 594 12.78 -2.44 11.82
CA ARG A 594 12.18 -2.70 13.15
C ARG A 594 12.91 -3.82 13.88
N ALA A 595 13.16 -4.94 13.21
CA ALA A 595 13.88 -6.05 13.79
C ALA A 595 15.31 -5.66 14.23
N LEU A 596 15.95 -4.78 13.45
CA LEU A 596 17.27 -4.26 13.77
C LEU A 596 17.26 -3.34 15.01
N ILE A 597 16.35 -2.34 15.03
CA ILE A 597 16.31 -1.36 16.14
C ILE A 597 15.79 -1.98 17.46
N SER A 598 14.94 -3.02 17.39
CA SER A 598 14.48 -3.78 18.55
C SER A 598 15.45 -4.87 19.00
N ASN A 599 16.62 -4.95 18.38
CA ASN A 599 17.66 -5.94 18.66
C ASN A 599 17.20 -7.41 18.53
N ARG A 600 16.11 -7.67 17.81
CA ARG A 600 15.69 -9.03 17.43
C ARG A 600 16.67 -9.63 16.41
N ILE A 601 17.20 -8.79 15.55
CA ILE A 601 18.33 -9.08 14.67
C ILE A 601 19.47 -8.19 15.13
N PRO A 602 20.60 -8.75 15.62
CA PRO A 602 21.71 -7.95 16.10
C PRO A 602 22.39 -7.21 14.93
N TRP A 603 22.93 -6.02 15.25
CA TRP A 603 23.78 -5.29 14.30
C TRP A 603 25.17 -5.93 14.23
N ASP A 604 25.33 -6.91 13.36
CA ASP A 604 26.60 -7.50 12.98
C ASP A 604 26.81 -7.41 11.46
N SER A 605 27.98 -7.80 10.98
CA SER A 605 28.34 -7.67 9.56
C SER A 605 27.45 -8.47 8.63
N THR A 606 26.97 -9.63 9.04
CA THR A 606 26.12 -10.52 8.25
C THR A 606 24.70 -9.95 8.15
N ASN A 607 24.12 -9.61 9.29
CA ASN A 607 22.75 -9.09 9.35
C ASN A 607 22.65 -7.70 8.73
N ALA A 608 23.60 -6.81 9.00
CA ALA A 608 23.64 -5.48 8.38
C ALA A 608 23.77 -5.57 6.86
N LYS A 609 24.55 -6.52 6.34
CA LYS A 609 24.65 -6.79 4.91
C LYS A 609 23.30 -7.29 4.34
N ARG A 610 22.65 -8.22 5.03
CA ARG A 610 21.37 -8.78 4.57
C ARG A 610 20.26 -7.71 4.55
N ILE A 611 20.24 -6.80 5.54
CA ILE A 611 19.31 -5.65 5.54
C ILE A 611 19.67 -4.67 4.42
N HIS A 612 20.96 -4.45 4.16
CA HIS A 612 21.40 -3.66 3.02
C HIS A 612 20.84 -4.22 1.70
N GLU A 613 20.90 -5.53 1.48
CA GLU A 613 20.34 -6.20 0.29
C GLU A 613 18.84 -5.98 0.15
N VAL A 614 18.05 -6.02 1.23
CA VAL A 614 16.61 -5.71 1.23
C VAL A 614 16.32 -4.26 0.87
N LEU A 615 17.15 -3.32 1.38
CA LEU A 615 17.01 -1.90 1.09
C LEU A 615 17.55 -1.53 -0.29
N ASP A 616 18.42 -2.34 -0.87
CA ASP A 616 19.09 -2.07 -2.14
C ASP A 616 18.09 -1.97 -3.29
N LEU A 617 17.09 -2.85 -3.34
CA LEU A 617 16.00 -2.79 -4.33
C LEU A 617 14.96 -1.68 -4.06
N CYS A 618 15.17 -0.80 -3.08
CA CYS A 618 14.36 0.41 -2.94
C CYS A 618 14.82 1.47 -3.94
N LEU A 619 13.97 1.79 -4.91
CA LEU A 619 14.24 2.76 -5.98
C LEU A 619 14.19 4.22 -5.50
N GLU A 620 13.93 4.48 -4.22
CA GLU A 620 13.85 5.84 -3.64
C GLU A 620 12.86 6.77 -4.37
N CYS A 621 11.83 6.18 -4.97
CA CYS A 621 10.80 6.90 -5.74
C CYS A 621 9.90 7.79 -4.88
N LYS A 622 9.95 7.66 -3.55
CA LYS A 622 9.14 8.39 -2.55
C LYS A 622 7.62 8.24 -2.67
N ALA A 623 7.13 7.36 -3.55
CA ALA A 623 5.69 7.10 -3.66
C ALA A 623 5.07 6.64 -2.33
N CYS A 624 5.84 5.96 -1.48
CA CYS A 624 5.38 5.58 -0.13
C CYS A 624 5.07 6.79 0.78
N LYS A 625 5.72 7.94 0.61
CA LYS A 625 5.42 9.16 1.40
C LYS A 625 4.04 9.75 1.05
N SER A 626 3.59 9.61 -0.19
CA SER A 626 2.31 10.17 -0.68
C SER A 626 1.18 9.16 -0.79
N GLU A 627 1.46 7.95 -1.31
CA GLU A 627 0.43 6.94 -1.54
C GLU A 627 0.17 6.06 -0.31
N CYS A 628 1.13 5.94 0.62
CA CYS A 628 0.87 5.26 1.87
C CYS A 628 -0.02 6.15 2.75
N PRO A 629 -1.20 5.68 3.15
CA PRO A 629 -2.09 6.48 4.00
C PRO A 629 -1.44 6.87 5.34
N SER A 630 -0.52 6.03 5.84
CA SER A 630 0.27 6.30 7.06
C SER A 630 1.53 7.14 6.81
N GLY A 631 1.81 7.57 5.58
CA GLY A 631 2.87 8.52 5.26
C GLY A 631 4.31 8.02 5.48
N VAL A 632 4.58 6.73 5.32
CA VAL A 632 5.92 6.14 5.54
C VAL A 632 6.94 6.65 4.51
N ASP A 633 8.01 7.31 4.95
CA ASP A 633 9.13 7.72 4.06
C ASP A 633 10.30 6.73 4.11
N MET A 634 10.18 5.64 3.35
CA MET A 634 11.21 4.59 3.29
C MET A 634 12.51 5.07 2.64
N ALA A 635 12.46 6.04 1.73
CA ALA A 635 13.67 6.58 1.11
C ALA A 635 14.55 7.30 2.15
N LYS A 636 13.95 8.13 3.00
CA LYS A 636 14.62 8.82 4.11
C LYS A 636 15.23 7.81 5.11
N MET A 637 14.48 6.76 5.46
CA MET A 637 14.97 5.68 6.33
C MET A 637 16.15 4.91 5.70
N LYS A 638 16.10 4.65 4.39
CA LYS A 638 17.21 4.01 3.66
C LYS A 638 18.48 4.87 3.71
N TYR A 639 18.38 6.19 3.50
CA TYR A 639 19.54 7.09 3.57
C TYR A 639 20.19 7.05 4.94
N GLU A 640 19.39 7.07 6.00
CA GLU A 640 19.89 6.99 7.37
C GLU A 640 20.61 5.67 7.64
N PHE A 641 19.98 4.55 7.25
CA PHE A 641 20.63 3.23 7.36
C PHE A 641 21.96 3.16 6.57
N LEU A 642 21.97 3.60 5.31
CA LEU A 642 23.16 3.57 4.46
C LEU A 642 24.29 4.43 5.04
N SER A 643 23.96 5.58 5.61
CA SER A 643 24.94 6.43 6.28
C SER A 643 25.63 5.70 7.42
N LYS A 644 24.88 4.99 8.27
CA LYS A 644 25.46 4.20 9.37
C LYS A 644 26.19 2.97 8.86
N TYR A 645 25.64 2.26 7.88
CA TYR A 645 26.25 1.07 7.29
C TYR A 645 27.64 1.37 6.71
N TYR A 646 27.79 2.45 5.95
CA TYR A 646 29.06 2.80 5.32
C TYR A 646 30.05 3.53 6.23
N LYS A 647 29.67 3.90 7.46
CA LYS A 647 30.67 4.25 8.52
C LYS A 647 31.47 3.05 8.98
N GLN A 648 30.88 1.85 8.92
CA GLN A 648 31.50 0.60 9.34
C GLN A 648 32.02 -0.26 8.18
N ASN A 649 31.52 -0.01 6.96
CA ASN A 649 31.86 -0.79 5.77
C ASN A 649 32.47 0.11 4.70
N ARG A 650 33.33 -0.46 3.84
CA ARG A 650 33.91 0.28 2.71
C ARG A 650 32.81 0.58 1.69
N ILE A 651 32.72 1.84 1.25
CA ILE A 651 31.88 2.21 0.11
C ILE A 651 32.49 1.60 -1.16
N PRO A 652 31.76 0.82 -1.95
CA PRO A 652 32.22 0.24 -3.20
C PRO A 652 32.70 1.32 -4.19
N LEU A 653 33.66 0.96 -5.06
CA LEU A 653 34.20 1.91 -6.04
C LEU A 653 33.10 2.43 -6.99
N ARG A 654 32.20 1.55 -7.44
CA ARG A 654 31.04 1.92 -8.26
C ARG A 654 30.21 3.01 -7.57
N ASN A 655 29.86 2.82 -6.30
CA ASN A 655 29.06 3.77 -5.53
C ASN A 655 29.79 5.13 -5.39
N LYS A 656 31.13 5.10 -5.20
CA LYS A 656 31.93 6.32 -5.19
C LYS A 656 31.89 7.06 -6.54
N LEU A 657 31.93 6.33 -7.66
CA LEU A 657 31.82 6.92 -8.99
C LEU A 657 30.44 7.56 -9.20
N PHE A 658 29.36 6.83 -8.91
CA PHE A 658 28.00 7.36 -9.07
C PHE A 658 27.72 8.56 -8.14
N GLY A 659 28.18 8.49 -6.88
CA GLY A 659 28.02 9.61 -5.96
C GLY A 659 28.77 10.87 -6.41
N ASN A 660 29.96 10.72 -7.01
CA ASN A 660 30.77 11.85 -7.52
C ASN A 660 30.46 12.16 -8.99
N ILE A 661 29.27 11.82 -9.50
CA ILE A 661 28.91 12.01 -10.92
C ILE A 661 29.10 13.46 -11.41
N ALA A 662 28.89 14.46 -10.55
CA ALA A 662 29.10 15.86 -10.92
C ALA A 662 30.57 16.17 -11.26
N GLN A 663 31.52 15.65 -10.49
CA GLN A 663 32.95 15.82 -10.77
C GLN A 663 33.37 15.04 -12.03
N LEU A 664 32.85 13.81 -12.17
CA LEU A 664 33.09 12.98 -13.35
C LEU A 664 32.52 13.65 -14.61
N SER A 665 31.31 14.21 -14.54
CA SER A 665 30.68 14.91 -15.66
C SER A 665 31.47 16.19 -16.06
N LYS A 666 32.00 16.90 -15.06
CA LYS A 666 32.87 18.08 -15.33
C LYS A 666 34.13 17.67 -16.07
N LEU A 667 34.82 16.62 -15.65
CA LEU A 667 36.00 16.08 -16.33
C LEU A 667 35.66 15.50 -17.70
N GLY A 668 34.58 14.72 -17.77
CA GLY A 668 34.11 14.12 -19.02
C GLY A 668 33.74 15.13 -20.08
N ALA A 669 33.10 16.24 -19.71
CA ALA A 669 32.76 17.32 -20.62
C ALA A 669 33.98 18.13 -21.07
N PHE A 670 34.98 18.27 -20.21
CA PHE A 670 36.24 18.94 -20.60
C PHE A 670 36.98 18.20 -21.72
N PHE A 671 36.92 16.87 -21.70
CA PHE A 671 37.49 15.98 -22.71
C PHE A 671 36.42 15.37 -23.63
N ALA A 672 35.27 16.03 -23.82
CA ALA A 672 34.08 15.44 -24.41
C ALA A 672 34.27 14.62 -25.69
N PRO A 673 35.05 15.02 -26.71
CA PRO A 673 35.26 14.18 -27.89
C PRO A 673 35.88 12.82 -27.56
N ILE A 674 36.91 12.82 -26.70
CA ILE A 674 37.64 11.62 -26.32
C ILE A 674 36.80 10.79 -25.34
N SER A 675 36.22 11.42 -24.33
CA SER A 675 35.39 10.76 -23.34
C SER A 675 34.20 10.09 -24.00
N ASN A 676 33.52 10.72 -24.93
CA ASN A 676 32.39 10.14 -25.66
C ASN A 676 32.80 8.98 -26.57
N TRP A 677 33.96 9.05 -27.21
CA TRP A 677 34.51 7.94 -27.98
C TRP A 677 34.77 6.71 -27.08
N ILE A 678 35.40 6.91 -25.91
CA ILE A 678 35.65 5.85 -24.96
C ILE A 678 34.32 5.25 -24.45
N LEU A 679 33.36 6.10 -24.04
CA LEU A 679 32.05 5.63 -23.55
C LEU A 679 31.24 4.88 -24.61
N GLY A 680 31.48 5.15 -25.89
CA GLY A 680 30.85 4.46 -27.01
C GLY A 680 31.45 3.08 -27.33
N SER A 681 32.71 2.80 -26.88
CA SER A 681 33.36 1.54 -27.24
C SER A 681 32.80 0.33 -26.41
N ASP A 682 32.63 -0.80 -27.08
CA ASP A 682 32.12 -2.00 -26.48
C ASP A 682 33.13 -2.65 -25.52
N GLU A 683 34.43 -2.47 -25.81
CA GLU A 683 35.51 -2.89 -24.95
C GLU A 683 35.44 -2.17 -23.61
N PHE A 684 35.23 -0.87 -23.60
CA PHE A 684 35.11 -0.10 -22.36
C PHE A 684 33.83 -0.46 -21.59
N LYS A 685 32.72 -0.66 -22.28
CA LYS A 685 31.48 -1.15 -21.65
C LYS A 685 31.67 -2.52 -21.00
N SER A 686 32.39 -3.43 -21.69
CA SER A 686 32.70 -4.75 -21.16
C SER A 686 33.64 -4.69 -19.96
N TYR A 687 34.60 -3.77 -19.95
CA TYR A 687 35.49 -3.48 -18.83
C TYR A 687 34.69 -2.97 -17.61
N LEU A 688 33.81 -1.97 -17.81
CA LEU A 688 32.95 -1.43 -16.76
C LEU A 688 32.02 -2.52 -16.18
N HIS A 689 31.51 -3.39 -17.05
CA HIS A 689 30.66 -4.52 -16.64
C HIS A 689 31.40 -5.52 -15.76
N SER A 690 32.63 -5.86 -16.12
CA SER A 690 33.39 -6.90 -15.43
C SER A 690 33.98 -6.41 -14.11
N ILE A 691 34.47 -5.16 -14.04
CA ILE A 691 35.20 -4.64 -12.88
C ILE A 691 34.31 -3.86 -11.93
N LEU A 692 33.40 -3.06 -12.49
CA LEU A 692 32.56 -2.17 -11.70
C LEU A 692 31.13 -2.67 -11.54
N GLY A 693 30.72 -3.74 -12.23
CA GLY A 693 29.33 -4.20 -12.22
C GLY A 693 28.36 -3.20 -12.82
N ILE A 694 28.80 -2.37 -13.79
CA ILE A 694 27.92 -1.49 -14.56
C ILE A 694 27.44 -2.27 -15.78
N THR A 695 26.13 -2.32 -16.02
CA THR A 695 25.58 -3.12 -17.14
C THR A 695 26.08 -2.62 -18.50
N LYS A 696 26.49 -3.53 -19.37
CA LYS A 696 26.84 -3.23 -20.74
C LYS A 696 25.62 -3.01 -21.65
N ASN A 697 24.45 -3.41 -21.17
CA ASN A 697 23.21 -3.36 -21.94
C ASN A 697 22.59 -1.96 -22.04
N ARG A 698 23.18 -0.95 -21.38
CA ARG A 698 22.75 0.45 -21.43
C ARG A 698 23.88 1.37 -21.83
N ASN A 699 23.56 2.36 -22.64
CA ASN A 699 24.49 3.44 -22.97
C ASN A 699 24.53 4.47 -21.85
N LEU A 700 25.73 4.82 -21.40
CA LEU A 700 25.92 5.92 -20.48
C LEU A 700 25.66 7.26 -21.19
N PRO A 701 25.13 8.28 -20.48
CA PRO A 701 24.92 9.61 -21.05
C PRO A 701 26.21 10.21 -21.61
N LEU A 702 26.17 10.67 -22.85
CA LEU A 702 27.31 11.37 -23.48
C LEU A 702 27.48 12.76 -22.88
N TYR A 703 28.71 13.28 -22.93
CA TYR A 703 29.03 14.61 -22.46
C TYR A 703 28.90 15.65 -23.58
N ALA A 704 28.37 16.80 -23.22
CA ALA A 704 28.27 17.93 -24.14
C ALA A 704 29.66 18.53 -24.44
N THR A 705 29.92 18.83 -25.71
CA THR A 705 31.14 19.54 -26.16
C THR A 705 31.16 21.00 -25.73
N GLN A 706 29.99 21.62 -25.62
CA GLN A 706 29.76 22.92 -25.00
C GLN A 706 28.77 22.77 -23.86
N THR A 707 29.18 23.07 -22.64
CA THR A 707 28.30 23.01 -21.48
C THR A 707 27.26 24.13 -21.51
N PHE A 708 26.11 23.92 -20.82
CA PHE A 708 25.13 24.99 -20.73
C PHE A 708 25.69 26.29 -20.13
N ASN A 709 26.48 26.18 -19.06
CA ASN A 709 27.10 27.34 -18.43
C ASN A 709 28.09 28.07 -19.37
N GLN A 710 28.79 27.37 -20.27
CA GLN A 710 29.64 28.00 -21.29
C GLN A 710 28.79 28.74 -22.33
N TRP A 711 27.73 28.11 -22.84
CA TRP A 711 26.80 28.72 -23.76
C TRP A 711 26.14 29.96 -23.16
N PHE A 712 25.61 29.86 -21.93
CA PHE A 712 24.92 30.98 -21.28
C PHE A 712 25.82 32.18 -21.08
N LYS A 713 27.11 31.97 -20.76
CA LYS A 713 28.09 33.04 -20.60
C LYS A 713 28.55 33.62 -21.94
N SER A 714 28.46 32.88 -23.03
CA SER A 714 28.89 33.35 -24.36
C SER A 714 27.87 34.23 -25.10
N ARG A 715 26.66 34.27 -24.60
CA ARG A 715 25.55 35.05 -25.15
C ARG A 715 25.44 36.43 -24.50
N GLU A 716 24.82 37.36 -25.20
CA GLU A 716 24.44 38.65 -24.63
C GLU A 716 23.37 38.42 -23.52
N GLN A 717 23.64 38.99 -22.34
CA GLN A 717 22.72 38.87 -21.22
C GLN A 717 21.67 39.96 -21.28
N ILE A 718 20.41 39.64 -20.99
CA ILE A 718 19.34 40.64 -20.85
C ILE A 718 19.48 41.22 -19.45
N GLU A 719 19.98 42.49 -19.39
CA GLU A 719 20.04 43.26 -18.15
C GLU A 719 18.97 44.35 -18.21
N ASP A 720 17.76 44.02 -17.76
CA ASP A 720 16.64 44.94 -17.67
C ASP A 720 16.00 44.86 -16.26
N GLU A 721 16.16 45.94 -15.51
CA GLU A 721 15.62 46.01 -14.12
C GLU A 721 14.09 46.01 -14.06
N SER A 722 13.39 46.21 -15.15
CA SER A 722 11.94 46.19 -15.23
C SER A 722 11.38 44.78 -15.33
N LEU A 723 12.21 43.77 -15.65
CA LEU A 723 11.81 42.39 -15.78
C LEU A 723 11.81 41.66 -14.42
N ASP A 724 10.85 40.79 -14.26
CA ASP A 724 10.82 39.86 -13.12
C ASP A 724 12.05 38.96 -13.13
N LYS A 725 12.65 38.77 -11.95
CA LYS A 725 13.86 37.93 -11.83
C LYS A 725 13.50 36.51 -11.45
N ILE A 726 14.16 35.53 -12.05
CA ILE A 726 14.06 34.11 -11.69
C ILE A 726 15.46 33.50 -11.61
N VAL A 727 15.68 32.70 -10.57
CA VAL A 727 16.93 31.93 -10.43
C VAL A 727 16.75 30.57 -11.08
N MET A 728 17.69 30.16 -11.91
CA MET A 728 17.70 28.81 -12.48
C MET A 728 18.74 27.93 -11.76
N PHE A 729 18.30 26.89 -11.09
CA PHE A 729 19.16 25.86 -10.52
C PHE A 729 19.61 24.89 -11.62
N VAL A 730 20.80 25.12 -12.14
CA VAL A 730 21.36 24.31 -13.23
C VAL A 730 21.99 23.04 -12.69
N ASP A 731 21.27 21.93 -12.80
CA ASP A 731 21.73 20.62 -12.34
C ASP A 731 22.87 20.05 -13.19
N THR A 732 23.51 18.98 -12.69
CA THR A 732 24.67 18.35 -13.35
C THR A 732 24.36 17.87 -14.77
N PHE A 733 23.19 17.25 -14.98
CA PHE A 733 22.84 16.67 -16.27
C PHE A 733 22.47 17.75 -17.30
N THR A 734 21.74 18.76 -16.89
CA THR A 734 21.45 19.94 -17.72
C THR A 734 22.72 20.64 -18.13
N ASN A 735 23.71 20.78 -17.23
CA ASN A 735 24.94 21.47 -17.57
C ASN A 735 25.85 20.67 -18.50
N TYR A 736 26.06 19.37 -18.22
CA TYR A 736 27.15 18.60 -18.85
C TYR A 736 26.70 17.56 -19.88
N ASN A 737 25.41 17.14 -19.88
CA ASN A 737 24.94 16.08 -20.76
C ASN A 737 23.81 16.53 -21.70
N TYR A 738 22.91 17.38 -21.23
CA TYR A 738 21.72 17.81 -21.98
C TYR A 738 21.55 19.32 -21.96
N PRO A 739 22.54 20.11 -22.48
CA PRO A 739 22.54 21.58 -22.44
C PRO A 739 21.31 22.19 -23.14
N ASN A 740 20.73 21.50 -24.12
CA ASN A 740 19.55 21.99 -24.86
C ASN A 740 18.34 22.21 -23.94
N ILE A 741 18.22 21.45 -22.86
CA ILE A 741 17.14 21.67 -21.87
C ILE A 741 17.31 23.04 -21.19
N GLY A 742 18.54 23.36 -20.76
CA GLY A 742 18.84 24.66 -20.17
C GLY A 742 18.66 25.80 -21.16
N LYS A 743 19.07 25.60 -22.41
CA LYS A 743 18.87 26.58 -23.51
C LYS A 743 17.39 26.84 -23.76
N SER A 744 16.59 25.79 -23.88
CA SER A 744 15.14 25.89 -24.06
C SER A 744 14.46 26.57 -22.88
N ALA A 745 14.88 26.26 -21.66
CA ALA A 745 14.37 26.93 -20.47
C ALA A 745 14.69 28.43 -20.45
N THR A 746 15.93 28.78 -20.85
CA THR A 746 16.35 30.16 -20.95
C THR A 746 15.47 30.93 -21.94
N LEU A 747 15.33 30.43 -23.15
CA LEU A 747 14.55 31.10 -24.20
C LEU A 747 13.06 31.20 -23.83
N LEU A 748 12.51 30.17 -23.20
CA LEU A 748 11.13 30.18 -22.73
C LEU A 748 10.93 31.27 -21.65
N LEU A 749 11.79 31.31 -20.64
CA LEU A 749 11.71 32.28 -19.53
C LEU A 749 11.87 33.72 -20.02
N GLU A 750 12.79 33.99 -20.96
CA GLU A 750 12.94 35.30 -21.56
C GLU A 750 11.69 35.75 -22.32
N LYS A 751 11.07 34.83 -23.07
CA LYS A 751 9.77 35.11 -23.70
C LYS A 751 8.66 35.37 -22.70
N LEU A 752 8.73 34.73 -21.55
CA LEU A 752 7.79 34.96 -20.43
C LEU A 752 8.11 36.29 -19.69
N GLY A 753 9.16 37.01 -20.08
CA GLY A 753 9.52 38.30 -19.51
C GLY A 753 10.36 38.21 -18.24
N TYR A 754 11.13 37.12 -18.06
CA TYR A 754 12.03 36.97 -16.94
C TYR A 754 13.48 37.33 -17.26
N GLN A 755 14.15 38.00 -16.34
CA GLN A 755 15.59 38.08 -16.26
C GLN A 755 16.13 36.86 -15.50
N ILE A 756 17.02 36.07 -16.13
CA ILE A 756 17.51 34.79 -15.58
C ILE A 756 18.82 34.99 -14.83
N ILE A 757 18.86 34.46 -13.60
CA ILE A 757 20.04 34.46 -12.75
C ILE A 757 20.56 33.03 -12.58
N ILE A 758 21.85 32.82 -12.91
CA ILE A 758 22.52 31.51 -12.69
C ILE A 758 23.58 31.68 -11.59
N PRO A 759 23.26 31.22 -10.35
CA PRO A 759 24.19 31.32 -9.23
C PRO A 759 25.29 30.25 -9.32
N LYS A 760 26.36 30.45 -8.54
CA LYS A 760 27.36 29.40 -8.33
C LYS A 760 26.81 28.36 -7.35
N ILE A 761 26.53 27.16 -7.82
CA ILE A 761 25.96 26.07 -7.02
C ILE A 761 26.82 24.79 -7.14
N LYS A 762 26.63 23.88 -6.21
CA LYS A 762 27.10 22.50 -6.27
C LYS A 762 25.95 21.56 -6.65
N CYS A 763 26.28 20.31 -6.99
CA CYS A 763 25.27 19.24 -7.15
C CYS A 763 24.30 19.23 -5.95
N CYS A 764 23.02 18.97 -6.19
CA CYS A 764 21.97 18.92 -5.16
C CYS A 764 22.26 17.92 -4.00
N GLY A 765 23.18 16.98 -4.18
CA GLY A 765 23.55 16.00 -3.18
C GLY A 765 22.78 14.67 -3.28
N LYS A 766 21.75 14.57 -4.11
CA LYS A 766 20.97 13.35 -4.27
C LYS A 766 21.82 12.11 -4.59
N PRO A 767 22.80 12.16 -5.53
CA PRO A 767 23.68 11.03 -5.78
C PRO A 767 24.49 10.61 -4.56
N PHE A 768 24.90 11.57 -3.72
CA PHE A 768 25.61 11.25 -2.48
C PHE A 768 24.73 10.55 -1.46
N MET A 769 23.48 11.02 -1.26
CA MET A 769 22.53 10.41 -0.33
C MET A 769 22.21 8.97 -0.74
N SER A 770 21.88 8.72 -2.00
CA SER A 770 21.57 7.39 -2.53
C SER A 770 22.73 6.40 -2.40
N GLN A 771 23.96 6.89 -2.34
CA GLN A 771 25.17 6.06 -2.19
C GLN A 771 25.74 6.07 -0.76
N GLY A 772 24.98 6.57 0.22
CA GLY A 772 25.37 6.59 1.64
C GLY A 772 26.51 7.55 2.01
N MET A 773 26.82 8.53 1.13
CA MET A 773 27.84 9.56 1.37
C MET A 773 27.19 10.83 1.96
N THR A 774 26.43 10.69 3.01
CA THR A 774 25.53 11.71 3.58
C THR A 774 26.29 12.97 4.01
N GLU A 775 27.50 12.87 4.56
CA GLU A 775 28.30 14.02 4.95
C GLU A 775 28.66 14.95 3.76
N LYS A 776 28.91 14.35 2.58
CA LYS A 776 29.14 15.14 1.35
C LYS A 776 27.84 15.81 0.88
N ALA A 777 26.72 15.14 1.03
CA ALA A 777 25.41 15.73 0.72
C ALA A 777 25.12 16.93 1.62
N ILE A 778 25.36 16.81 2.94
CA ILE A 778 25.22 17.90 3.92
C ILE A 778 26.12 19.09 3.55
N SER A 779 27.38 18.82 3.19
CA SER A 779 28.32 19.89 2.76
C SER A 779 27.82 20.64 1.53
N ASN A 780 27.26 19.91 0.54
CA ASN A 780 26.68 20.53 -0.64
C ASN A 780 25.40 21.29 -0.33
N ALA A 781 24.54 20.72 0.51
CA ALA A 781 23.29 21.36 0.92
C ALA A 781 23.53 22.70 1.62
N ASN A 782 24.44 22.75 2.60
CA ASN A 782 24.79 24.00 3.28
C ASN A 782 25.37 25.03 2.29
N TYR A 783 26.26 24.60 1.39
CA TYR A 783 26.81 25.51 0.39
C TYR A 783 25.72 26.09 -0.53
N ASN A 784 24.81 25.24 -1.03
CA ASN A 784 23.75 25.67 -1.93
C ASN A 784 22.74 26.57 -1.23
N VAL A 785 22.40 26.28 0.03
CA VAL A 785 21.49 27.12 0.83
C VAL A 785 22.10 28.51 1.00
N GLU A 786 23.39 28.64 1.35
CA GLU A 786 24.03 29.93 1.48
C GLU A 786 24.10 30.73 0.16
N GLN A 787 24.34 30.04 -0.97
CA GLN A 787 24.37 30.71 -2.27
C GLN A 787 22.99 31.13 -2.78
N LEU A 788 21.95 30.41 -2.42
CA LEU A 788 20.58 30.63 -2.90
C LEU A 788 19.76 31.55 -1.99
N TYR A 789 20.08 31.59 -0.69
CA TYR A 789 19.28 32.34 0.28
C TYR A 789 19.17 33.83 0.00
N GLN A 790 20.21 34.47 -0.57
CA GLN A 790 20.15 35.89 -0.96
C GLN A 790 19.00 36.19 -1.95
N PHE A 791 18.60 35.22 -2.75
CA PHE A 791 17.47 35.35 -3.69
C PHE A 791 16.14 35.11 -3.01
N VAL A 792 16.10 34.16 -2.07
CA VAL A 792 14.94 33.91 -1.20
C VAL A 792 14.57 35.15 -0.39
N ASP A 793 15.57 35.82 0.17
CA ASP A 793 15.40 37.04 0.96
C ASP A 793 14.85 38.23 0.14
N ASN A 794 15.08 38.20 -1.17
CA ASN A 794 14.52 39.15 -2.15
C ASN A 794 13.24 38.64 -2.86
N ASP A 795 12.58 37.63 -2.32
CA ASP A 795 11.32 37.04 -2.82
C ASP A 795 11.41 36.43 -4.23
N ILE A 796 12.61 36.05 -4.70
CA ILE A 796 12.84 35.50 -6.03
C ILE A 796 12.68 33.99 -6.04
N GLU A 797 11.89 33.48 -6.97
CA GLU A 797 11.67 32.04 -7.15
C GLU A 797 12.88 31.34 -7.78
N ILE A 798 13.06 30.06 -7.43
CA ILE A 798 14.16 29.22 -7.90
C ILE A 798 13.60 28.06 -8.70
N LEU A 799 13.80 28.09 -10.01
CA LEU A 799 13.38 27.05 -10.94
C LEU A 799 14.43 25.94 -11.01
N GLY A 800 14.01 24.71 -10.70
CA GLY A 800 14.82 23.53 -10.98
C GLY A 800 14.27 22.76 -12.17
N LEU A 801 15.13 22.30 -13.08
CA LEU A 801 14.74 21.60 -14.32
C LEU A 801 14.65 20.08 -14.12
N GLU A 802 15.58 19.49 -13.38
CA GLU A 802 15.56 18.05 -13.08
C GLU A 802 14.72 17.77 -11.82
N PRO A 803 13.60 17.06 -11.90
CA PRO A 803 12.68 16.87 -10.76
C PRO A 803 13.34 16.25 -9.53
N SER A 804 14.28 15.32 -9.69
CA SER A 804 14.99 14.70 -8.56
C SER A 804 15.89 15.69 -7.83
N CYS A 805 16.52 16.62 -8.53
CA CYS A 805 17.31 17.70 -7.93
C CYS A 805 16.43 18.74 -7.27
N THR A 806 15.38 19.19 -7.97
CA THR A 806 14.42 20.20 -7.49
C THR A 806 13.77 19.76 -6.17
N LEU A 807 13.31 18.50 -6.13
CA LEU A 807 12.64 17.97 -4.95
C LEU A 807 13.62 17.59 -3.84
N THR A 808 14.91 17.38 -4.14
CA THR A 808 15.93 17.28 -3.10
C THR A 808 16.09 18.61 -2.36
N LEU A 809 16.11 19.73 -3.06
CA LEU A 809 16.18 21.06 -2.43
C LEU A 809 14.91 21.35 -1.62
N LYS A 810 13.75 20.98 -2.16
CA LYS A 810 12.45 21.27 -1.55
C LYS A 810 12.14 20.40 -0.34
N GLU A 811 12.42 19.10 -0.41
CA GLU A 811 11.93 18.09 0.55
C GLU A 811 13.05 17.48 1.40
N ASP A 812 14.23 17.22 0.81
CA ASP A 812 15.29 16.54 1.55
C ASP A 812 16.15 17.52 2.36
N TYR A 813 16.39 18.76 1.88
CA TYR A 813 17.25 19.71 2.58
C TYR A 813 16.75 20.10 3.98
N PRO A 814 15.46 20.41 4.19
CA PRO A 814 14.97 20.71 5.54
C PRO A 814 15.23 19.59 6.55
N ASP A 815 15.13 18.33 6.10
CA ASP A 815 15.39 17.16 6.94
C ASP A 815 16.88 16.83 7.09
N LEU A 816 17.69 17.08 6.04
CA LEU A 816 19.12 16.78 6.00
C LEU A 816 19.95 17.77 6.81
N ILE A 817 19.55 19.04 6.85
CA ILE A 817 20.20 20.12 7.58
C ILE A 817 19.19 20.89 8.48
N PRO A 818 18.53 20.18 9.42
CA PRO A 818 17.42 20.72 10.20
C PRO A 818 17.77 21.92 11.08
N ASN A 819 19.06 22.07 11.42
CA ASN A 819 19.58 23.17 12.22
C ASN A 819 19.80 24.47 11.40
N ASN A 820 19.58 24.43 10.09
CA ASN A 820 19.70 25.57 9.20
C ASN A 820 18.31 26.10 8.80
N PRO A 821 17.77 27.15 9.45
CA PRO A 821 16.43 27.67 9.17
C PRO A 821 16.27 28.20 7.73
N LYS A 822 17.38 28.61 7.08
CA LYS A 822 17.38 29.04 5.69
C LYS A 822 16.98 27.91 4.73
N ALA A 823 17.19 26.63 5.10
CA ALA A 823 16.82 25.49 4.28
C ALA A 823 15.30 25.38 4.10
N LYS A 824 14.54 25.66 5.16
CA LYS A 824 13.07 25.66 5.10
C LYS A 824 12.57 26.83 4.25
N ALA A 825 13.06 28.03 4.46
CA ALA A 825 12.70 29.20 3.64
C ALA A 825 13.03 28.99 2.15
N LEU A 826 14.20 28.40 1.86
CA LEU A 826 14.59 28.01 0.50
C LEU A 826 13.57 27.03 -0.11
N SER A 827 13.12 26.02 0.63
CA SER A 827 12.19 24.99 0.15
C SER A 827 10.86 25.56 -0.35
N GLU A 828 10.40 26.67 0.24
CA GLU A 828 9.16 27.35 -0.11
C GLU A 828 9.26 28.10 -1.46
N LYS A 829 10.47 28.53 -1.85
CA LYS A 829 10.74 29.27 -3.10
C LYS A 829 11.13 28.35 -4.27
N ILE A 830 11.26 27.04 -4.05
CA ILE A 830 11.58 26.09 -5.13
C ILE A 830 10.36 25.79 -5.97
N ILE A 831 10.45 26.06 -7.27
CA ILE A 831 9.43 25.77 -8.28
C ILE A 831 9.91 24.78 -9.34
N GLN A 832 8.98 24.20 -10.07
CA GLN A 832 9.21 23.24 -11.15
C GLN A 832 8.70 23.80 -12.49
N PRO A 833 9.14 23.26 -13.65
CA PRO A 833 8.70 23.71 -14.96
C PRO A 833 7.19 23.69 -15.18
N GLU A 834 6.47 22.84 -14.48
CA GLU A 834 5.02 22.72 -14.52
C GLU A 834 4.30 23.97 -13.97
N SER A 835 4.95 24.79 -13.16
CA SER A 835 4.41 26.09 -12.72
C SER A 835 4.36 27.11 -13.86
N LEU A 836 5.21 26.97 -14.88
CA LEU A 836 5.25 27.87 -16.03
C LEU A 836 4.10 27.66 -17.02
N ILE A 837 3.39 26.52 -16.96
CA ILE A 837 2.31 26.18 -17.92
C ILE A 837 1.24 27.27 -17.93
N GLU A 838 0.79 27.71 -16.74
CA GLU A 838 -0.27 28.70 -16.61
C GLU A 838 0.18 30.09 -17.11
N GLN A 839 1.45 30.43 -16.89
CA GLN A 839 2.05 31.65 -17.42
C GLN A 839 2.20 31.60 -18.95
N CYS A 840 2.57 30.44 -19.49
CA CYS A 840 2.60 30.23 -20.95
C CYS A 840 1.22 30.44 -21.55
N ILE A 841 0.17 29.89 -20.91
CA ILE A 841 -1.23 30.03 -21.39
C ILE A 841 -1.68 31.47 -21.33
N SER A 842 -1.37 32.22 -20.28
CA SER A 842 -1.79 33.63 -20.14
C SER A 842 -1.19 34.55 -21.22
N LYS A 843 -0.08 34.16 -21.83
CA LYS A 843 0.60 34.89 -22.89
C LYS A 843 0.31 34.37 -24.32
N LEU A 844 -0.69 33.53 -24.47
CA LEU A 844 -1.13 32.94 -25.74
C LEU A 844 -1.87 33.93 -26.68
N HIS A 845 -1.55 35.19 -26.67
CA HIS A 845 -2.19 36.16 -27.55
C HIS A 845 -1.47 36.35 -28.90
N ASP A 846 -0.44 35.55 -29.20
CA ASP A 846 0.31 35.60 -30.43
C ASP A 846 -0.19 34.59 -31.47
N ASP A 847 -0.19 34.98 -32.74
CA ASP A 847 -0.56 34.22 -33.96
C ASP A 847 0.31 32.95 -34.18
N ASN A 848 1.31 32.70 -33.34
CA ASN A 848 2.37 31.69 -33.54
C ASN A 848 2.17 30.44 -32.66
N PHE A 849 0.97 30.18 -32.16
CA PHE A 849 0.66 28.98 -31.33
C PHE A 849 0.48 27.76 -32.24
N THR A 850 1.28 26.70 -31.98
CA THR A 850 1.11 25.41 -32.64
C THR A 850 0.38 24.43 -31.70
N PRO A 851 -0.88 24.06 -32.02
CA PRO A 851 -1.61 23.11 -31.19
C PRO A 851 -0.84 21.80 -31.03
N PRO A 852 -0.63 21.32 -29.79
CA PRO A 852 0.21 20.16 -29.55
C PRO A 852 -0.45 18.81 -29.91
N GLY A 853 -1.80 18.75 -29.97
CA GLY A 853 -2.53 17.51 -30.21
C GLY A 853 -2.39 16.49 -29.06
N ASN A 854 -2.29 15.22 -29.43
CA ASN A 854 -2.10 14.13 -28.47
C ASN A 854 -0.65 14.12 -27.97
N ILE A 855 -0.48 14.17 -26.65
CA ILE A 855 0.82 14.04 -26.00
C ILE A 855 0.80 12.94 -24.98
N PHE A 856 1.87 12.19 -24.88
CA PHE A 856 2.10 11.20 -23.83
C PHE A 856 3.01 11.79 -22.78
N TYR A 857 2.46 12.04 -21.57
CA TYR A 857 3.19 12.70 -20.50
C TYR A 857 3.55 11.71 -19.37
N GLN A 858 4.85 11.55 -19.14
CA GLN A 858 5.38 10.77 -18.03
C GLN A 858 5.65 11.69 -16.83
N ASN A 859 4.82 11.63 -15.81
CA ASN A 859 5.12 12.28 -14.54
C ASN A 859 6.31 11.61 -13.87
N HIS A 860 7.31 12.41 -13.47
CA HIS A 860 8.41 11.89 -12.66
C HIS A 860 7.89 11.43 -11.29
N CYS A 861 8.40 10.29 -10.77
CA CYS A 861 7.91 9.69 -9.52
C CYS A 861 7.97 10.66 -8.32
N HIS A 862 9.04 11.40 -8.14
CA HIS A 862 9.14 12.42 -7.08
C HIS A 862 8.13 13.55 -7.29
N GLN A 863 7.98 14.04 -8.51
CA GLN A 863 7.00 15.07 -8.84
C GLN A 863 5.59 14.61 -8.50
N LYS A 864 5.21 13.42 -8.96
CA LYS A 864 3.89 12.81 -8.67
C LYS A 864 3.65 12.71 -7.16
N SER A 865 4.67 12.34 -6.40
CA SER A 865 4.59 12.21 -4.95
C SER A 865 4.32 13.54 -4.24
N PHE A 866 4.96 14.64 -4.66
CA PHE A 866 4.90 15.91 -3.93
C PHE A 866 3.97 16.95 -4.55
N VAL A 867 3.93 17.04 -5.87
CA VAL A 867 3.17 18.09 -6.59
C VAL A 867 1.90 17.54 -7.23
N GLY A 868 1.87 16.25 -7.52
CA GLY A 868 0.78 15.59 -8.25
C GLY A 868 1.04 15.52 -9.75
N SER A 869 0.01 15.10 -10.50
CA SER A 869 0.10 15.01 -11.94
C SER A 869 -0.02 16.40 -12.61
N ALA A 870 0.80 16.66 -13.60
CA ALA A 870 0.72 17.87 -14.42
C ALA A 870 -0.41 17.79 -15.50
N ILE A 871 -1.08 16.67 -15.63
CA ILE A 871 -2.10 16.43 -16.68
C ILE A 871 -3.17 17.53 -16.68
N ASN A 872 -3.74 17.87 -15.53
CA ASN A 872 -4.77 18.90 -15.43
C ASN A 872 -4.29 20.30 -15.86
N LYS A 873 -3.00 20.61 -15.67
CA LYS A 873 -2.42 21.86 -16.18
C LYS A 873 -2.20 21.80 -17.68
N LEU A 874 -1.73 20.67 -18.19
CA LEU A 874 -1.52 20.45 -19.63
C LEU A 874 -2.84 20.47 -20.41
N MET A 875 -3.95 19.98 -19.83
CA MET A 875 -5.30 20.05 -20.42
C MET A 875 -5.80 21.48 -20.61
N LYS A 876 -5.26 22.45 -19.87
CA LYS A 876 -5.61 23.89 -20.07
C LYS A 876 -4.97 24.49 -21.32
N ILE A 877 -3.95 23.83 -21.91
CA ILE A 877 -3.34 24.26 -23.17
C ILE A 877 -4.35 23.96 -24.29
N PRO A 878 -4.72 24.96 -25.14
CA PRO A 878 -5.69 24.75 -26.20
C PRO A 878 -5.31 23.59 -27.13
N ASN A 879 -6.26 22.73 -27.43
CA ASN A 879 -6.08 21.54 -28.27
C ASN A 879 -4.97 20.58 -27.82
N CYS A 880 -4.63 20.56 -26.54
CA CYS A 880 -3.73 19.59 -25.93
C CYS A 880 -4.56 18.46 -25.31
N GLN A 881 -4.27 17.22 -25.71
CA GLN A 881 -4.87 16.02 -25.13
C GLN A 881 -3.78 15.17 -24.47
N PRO A 882 -3.43 15.48 -23.22
CA PRO A 882 -2.39 14.75 -22.51
C PRO A 882 -2.91 13.41 -22.01
N ILE A 883 -2.15 12.36 -22.31
CA ILE A 883 -2.35 11.01 -21.81
C ILE A 883 -1.22 10.72 -20.82
N GLU A 884 -1.55 10.44 -19.57
CA GLU A 884 -0.54 10.08 -18.57
C GLU A 884 0.04 8.69 -18.89
N VAL A 885 1.36 8.63 -19.05
CA VAL A 885 2.08 7.37 -19.27
C VAL A 885 2.64 6.88 -17.96
N GLY A 886 2.29 5.67 -17.60
CA GLY A 886 2.79 5.02 -16.39
C GLY A 886 2.18 5.53 -15.09
N THR A 887 1.88 4.60 -14.22
CA THR A 887 1.32 4.90 -12.89
C THR A 887 2.38 5.06 -11.82
N GLY A 888 3.61 4.58 -12.07
CA GLY A 888 4.69 4.50 -11.10
C GLY A 888 6.07 4.92 -11.60
N CYS A 889 7.10 4.43 -10.93
CA CYS A 889 8.49 4.64 -11.30
C CYS A 889 8.82 4.00 -12.65
N CYS A 890 9.64 4.68 -13.45
CA CYS A 890 10.12 4.14 -14.73
C CYS A 890 11.08 2.94 -14.59
N GLY A 891 11.57 2.64 -13.38
CA GLY A 891 12.52 1.57 -13.13
C GLY A 891 13.99 1.94 -13.23
N MET A 892 14.33 3.10 -13.77
CA MET A 892 15.71 3.53 -13.95
C MET A 892 16.37 4.04 -12.66
N ALA A 893 15.68 4.89 -11.91
CA ALA A 893 16.07 5.41 -10.60
C ALA A 893 17.56 5.79 -10.45
N GLY A 894 18.03 6.73 -11.26
CA GLY A 894 19.41 7.18 -11.24
C GLY A 894 20.42 6.10 -11.64
N SER A 895 21.31 5.69 -10.72
CA SER A 895 22.30 4.64 -10.98
C SER A 895 21.72 3.23 -11.00
N PHE A 896 20.57 2.99 -10.35
CA PHE A 896 19.98 1.67 -10.14
C PHE A 896 19.85 0.85 -11.43
N GLY A 897 19.29 1.43 -12.49
CA GLY A 897 19.13 0.75 -13.78
C GLY A 897 20.44 0.55 -14.57
N PHE A 898 21.55 1.15 -14.12
CA PHE A 898 22.88 0.92 -14.69
C PHE A 898 23.66 -0.18 -13.96
N GLU A 899 23.18 -0.63 -12.83
CA GLU A 899 23.84 -1.67 -12.07
C GLU A 899 23.49 -3.05 -12.64
N LYS A 900 24.51 -3.90 -12.81
CA LYS A 900 24.38 -5.20 -13.49
C LYS A 900 23.30 -6.07 -12.86
N GLU A 901 23.30 -6.16 -11.53
CA GLU A 901 22.37 -6.95 -10.75
C GLU A 901 20.93 -6.40 -10.75
N HIS A 902 20.75 -5.12 -11.07
CA HIS A 902 19.44 -4.46 -11.08
C HIS A 902 18.85 -4.31 -12.47
N TYR A 903 19.62 -4.60 -13.53
CA TYR A 903 19.17 -4.34 -14.90
C TYR A 903 17.86 -5.03 -15.24
N ASP A 904 17.73 -6.33 -14.97
CA ASP A 904 16.53 -7.10 -15.31
C ASP A 904 15.30 -6.62 -14.51
N ILE A 905 15.48 -6.30 -13.22
CA ILE A 905 14.40 -5.72 -12.40
C ILE A 905 14.02 -4.33 -12.91
N SER A 906 15.00 -3.51 -13.27
CA SER A 906 14.76 -2.19 -13.85
C SER A 906 13.95 -2.27 -15.15
N MET A 907 14.25 -3.25 -16.01
CA MET A 907 13.51 -3.50 -17.25
C MET A 907 12.09 -3.97 -16.95
N LYS A 908 11.92 -4.95 -16.07
CA LYS A 908 10.60 -5.47 -15.69
C LYS A 908 9.70 -4.39 -15.07
N ILE A 909 10.25 -3.50 -14.24
CA ILE A 909 9.52 -2.35 -13.70
C ILE A 909 9.10 -1.39 -14.82
N GLY A 910 9.99 -1.13 -15.78
CA GLY A 910 9.67 -0.32 -16.95
C GLY A 910 8.58 -0.93 -17.82
N GLU A 911 8.61 -2.22 -18.02
CA GLU A 911 7.58 -2.97 -18.75
C GLU A 911 6.21 -2.87 -18.06
N ILE A 912 6.14 -3.12 -16.77
CA ILE A 912 4.89 -3.04 -16.00
C ILE A 912 4.29 -1.62 -16.05
N ASN A 913 5.12 -0.59 -15.91
CA ASN A 913 4.63 0.77 -15.71
C ASN A 913 4.55 1.60 -17.00
N LEU A 914 5.34 1.29 -18.04
CA LEU A 914 5.44 2.13 -19.24
C LEU A 914 4.98 1.45 -20.52
N LEU A 915 5.43 0.20 -20.78
CA LEU A 915 5.28 -0.42 -22.11
C LEU A 915 3.83 -0.64 -22.54
N ASN A 916 2.95 -1.06 -21.65
CA ASN A 916 1.55 -1.33 -21.98
C ASN A 916 0.80 -0.12 -22.54
N GLN A 917 1.27 1.09 -22.22
CA GLN A 917 0.70 2.35 -22.72
C GLN A 917 1.52 2.92 -23.87
N ILE A 918 2.84 2.71 -23.87
CA ILE A 918 3.74 3.19 -24.93
C ILE A 918 3.56 2.41 -26.24
N ASN A 919 3.19 1.13 -26.19
CA ASN A 919 2.91 0.32 -27.40
C ASN A 919 1.69 0.81 -28.21
N SER A 920 0.86 1.67 -27.62
CA SER A 920 -0.22 2.38 -28.32
C SER A 920 0.23 3.70 -28.98
N ILE A 921 1.50 4.10 -28.80
CA ILE A 921 2.05 5.35 -29.30
C ILE A 921 2.43 5.19 -30.78
N THR A 922 1.91 6.05 -31.64
CA THR A 922 2.29 6.13 -33.05
C THR A 922 3.58 6.95 -33.22
N SER A 923 4.22 6.84 -34.40
CA SER A 923 5.43 7.61 -34.73
C SER A 923 5.24 9.15 -34.71
N GLU A 924 4.00 9.61 -34.76
CA GLU A 924 3.63 11.03 -34.73
C GLU A 924 3.37 11.54 -33.29
N SER A 925 3.32 10.65 -32.31
CA SER A 925 3.01 11.01 -30.95
C SER A 925 4.20 11.69 -30.26
N LYS A 926 3.95 12.78 -29.55
CA LYS A 926 4.96 13.46 -28.72
C LYS A 926 5.01 12.85 -27.34
N ILE A 927 6.19 12.41 -26.90
CA ILE A 927 6.42 11.91 -25.53
C ILE A 927 7.14 12.99 -24.73
N VAL A 928 6.59 13.38 -23.60
CA VAL A 928 7.13 14.43 -22.71
C VAL A 928 7.47 13.82 -21.35
N ALA A 929 8.71 14.01 -20.90
CA ALA A 929 9.19 13.53 -19.59
C ALA A 929 10.28 14.46 -19.05
N SER A 930 10.06 15.10 -17.89
CA SER A 930 11.02 16.05 -17.31
C SER A 930 12.27 15.35 -16.71
N GLY A 931 12.14 14.15 -16.15
CA GLY A 931 13.25 13.45 -15.49
C GLY A 931 14.24 12.78 -16.45
N VAL A 932 15.54 12.94 -16.23
CA VAL A 932 16.61 12.26 -16.99
C VAL A 932 16.44 10.76 -16.99
N SER A 933 16.20 10.15 -15.82
CA SER A 933 15.97 8.71 -15.66
C SER A 933 14.78 8.22 -16.48
N CYS A 934 13.68 8.98 -16.51
CA CYS A 934 12.49 8.65 -17.28
C CYS A 934 12.77 8.68 -18.79
N ARG A 935 13.43 9.75 -19.28
CA ARG A 935 13.81 9.87 -20.71
C ARG A 935 14.73 8.74 -21.14
N GLN A 936 15.72 8.38 -20.32
CA GLN A 936 16.63 7.27 -20.62
C GLN A 936 15.91 5.93 -20.66
N GLN A 937 15.02 5.65 -19.71
CA GLN A 937 14.27 4.39 -19.69
C GLN A 937 13.32 4.27 -20.89
N ILE A 938 12.55 5.33 -21.17
CA ILE A 938 11.65 5.35 -22.34
C ILE A 938 12.47 5.20 -23.64
N GLY A 939 13.56 5.95 -23.76
CA GLY A 939 14.42 5.85 -24.94
C GLY A 939 15.03 4.45 -25.12
N HIS A 940 15.37 3.77 -24.02
CA HIS A 940 15.89 2.40 -24.07
C HIS A 940 14.82 1.36 -24.44
N LEU A 941 13.59 1.55 -23.96
CA LEU A 941 12.47 0.64 -24.23
C LEU A 941 11.85 0.81 -25.62
N THR A 942 11.89 2.03 -26.18
CA THR A 942 11.10 2.38 -27.37
C THR A 942 11.93 2.89 -28.56
N ASN A 943 13.24 3.13 -28.39
CA ASN A 943 14.10 3.85 -29.32
C ASN A 943 13.61 5.26 -29.67
N THR A 944 12.67 5.84 -28.90
CA THR A 944 12.14 7.18 -29.09
C THR A 944 12.85 8.16 -28.15
N ARG A 945 13.10 9.39 -28.58
CA ARG A 945 13.67 10.45 -27.74
C ARG A 945 12.56 11.29 -27.11
N PRO A 946 12.22 11.12 -25.81
CA PRO A 946 11.24 11.97 -25.13
C PRO A 946 11.79 13.40 -24.98
N GLN A 947 10.90 14.39 -25.14
CA GLN A 947 11.21 15.80 -24.90
C GLN A 947 11.13 16.13 -23.41
N HIS A 948 11.95 17.08 -22.96
CA HIS A 948 11.72 17.69 -21.65
C HIS A 948 10.53 18.67 -21.73
N LEU A 949 9.82 18.89 -20.60
CA LEU A 949 8.65 19.78 -20.58
C LEU A 949 8.97 21.20 -21.10
N VAL A 950 10.14 21.78 -20.75
CA VAL A 950 10.51 23.11 -21.24
C VAL A 950 10.80 23.12 -22.74
N GLU A 951 11.35 22.04 -23.31
CA GLU A 951 11.52 21.89 -24.77
C GLU A 951 10.15 21.81 -25.45
N PHE A 952 9.22 21.05 -24.87
CA PHE A 952 7.84 20.94 -25.34
C PHE A 952 7.10 22.29 -25.29
N LEU A 953 7.18 23.01 -24.17
CA LEU A 953 6.54 24.32 -24.01
C LEU A 953 7.14 25.34 -24.97
N LEU A 954 8.46 25.41 -25.11
CA LEU A 954 9.11 26.30 -26.05
C LEU A 954 8.62 26.05 -27.49
N ASN A 955 8.58 24.78 -27.92
CA ASN A 955 8.15 24.41 -29.28
C ASN A 955 6.64 24.65 -29.52
N THR A 956 5.83 24.64 -28.45
CA THR A 956 4.38 24.88 -28.54
C THR A 956 4.04 26.36 -28.61
N PHE A 957 4.75 27.18 -27.86
CA PHE A 957 4.48 28.63 -27.71
C PHE A 957 5.41 29.53 -28.53
N THR A 958 6.24 28.95 -29.42
CA THR A 958 7.18 29.71 -30.22
C THR A 958 7.36 29.11 -31.61
N GLU A 959 7.81 29.92 -32.60
CA GLU A 959 8.13 29.48 -33.97
C GLU A 959 9.41 28.63 -34.09
N TYR A 960 10.10 28.31 -33.01
CA TYR A 960 11.35 27.55 -33.08
C TYR A 960 11.07 26.09 -33.44
N THR A 961 11.20 25.75 -34.73
CA THR A 961 11.01 24.38 -35.26
C THR A 961 12.30 23.54 -35.23
N ASP A 962 13.47 24.12 -34.97
CA ASP A 962 14.74 23.39 -35.05
C ASP A 962 15.71 23.76 -33.89
N LEU A 963 15.70 22.93 -32.84
CA LEU A 963 16.64 23.03 -31.70
C LEU A 963 18.11 22.75 -32.08
N ASN A 964 18.37 22.24 -33.32
CA ASN A 964 19.73 21.99 -33.78
C ASN A 964 20.41 23.28 -34.27
N GLN A 965 19.66 24.37 -34.41
CA GLN A 965 20.18 25.67 -34.81
C GLN A 965 20.55 26.57 -33.62
N ILE A 966 20.22 26.14 -32.37
CA ILE A 966 20.57 26.80 -31.13
C ILE A 966 21.77 26.09 -30.48
#